data_544863e21444dca53088e856a79dc3f3
#
_entry.id   544863e21444dca53088e856a79dc3f3
#
_cell.length_a   1.000
_cell.length_b   1.000
_cell.length_c   1.000
_cell.angle_alpha   90.00
_cell.angle_beta   90.00
_cell.angle_gamma   90.00
#
_symmetry.space_group_name_H-M   'P 1'
#
loop_
_entity.id
_entity.type
_entity.pdbx_description
1 polymer ?
#
loop_
_entity_poly.entity_id
_entity_poly.type
_entity_poly.pdbx_seq_one_letter_code
_entity_poly.pdbx_strand_id
1 'polypeptide(L)'
;MFQTFDNMEALMQAVEKDKNATGSAFYTANRYPIRFVLFDNFRDCYEFVSRQANVFFQSIDLWLNPEFPDVIVTHSDLATKIRDYARDCDIDSVIAPFSELARFYNNKTSSEFNSLISTIKSVESSQRNYDDHRRVYIPIVGLYGKMSKFNEDSQSTIWYLKSADHQLNYHLILTDGTTYGIKNLDTKYTVVNSVSEWINVWRDGDVTQTIICTSRSIFANAEYAQPDNAFDYTTCCNVHDFLVKGLGLPLDIIEYEAVEDVFWRKLATEIDINNFNLTAFFNSRFGIHELADYDVFYKIWFWEKDSYSRWLLSAYYTHRFCNKGYICAVLRECNNYSNAEFVQHLLLTVFDEGHTADELEERNAGLKIAAQKNITVPDNVQELLIQKIHEIEEKMGPTFAFKYFSLATEAEKAEIIKWFAAGKIATDDVRKVYPDLFHYMQQTFGTREDSQTWCLTYLDQYKKAKLSNTYTPEVESVILEKNASEVTFNSWYNNFKTVRTLFNNRKDIQVYFWIDGLGLEWVPFVAEIIRERNQDSFFLNEVFIARATLPTVTDINKSELQKLAGGPLDKSGDLDGDAHKVRPYPSYIIDDIAKVREVINRILDENPGKKIAIVSDHGISYMSQLRPGLNLSGIKGHHGGRYATWNSGKAVSDEKYKILDDQTTICALRHESLTSKIDTGSGCHGGCTPEEVLVPVFIISDFEQRTSCSISQKNLEVSASNPVMRFDIQGLSNVDIPYLMYNGKRYALHLEENSIYASESIDLVSGVETVEVWVEGLAHLFHFKAKLGTEENDLFDDLF
;
A
#
# COMPACT_ATOMS: atom_id res chain seq x y z
N MET A 1 -70.72 18.44 -1.31
CA MET A 1 -69.64 18.85 -0.42
C MET A 1 -69.64 17.91 0.76
N PHE A 2 -68.45 17.57 1.27
CA PHE A 2 -68.36 16.80 2.52
C PHE A 2 -69.08 17.57 3.64
N GLN A 3 -69.67 16.83 4.57
CA GLN A 3 -70.12 17.41 5.81
C GLN A 3 -68.90 17.74 6.67
N THR A 4 -68.59 19.02 6.85
CA THR A 4 -67.37 19.47 7.51
C THR A 4 -67.69 19.95 8.94
N PHE A 5 -66.73 19.63 9.85
CA PHE A 5 -66.85 20.00 11.27
C PHE A 5 -65.61 20.82 11.66
N ASP A 6 -65.82 21.85 12.47
CA ASP A 6 -64.72 22.75 12.89
C ASP A 6 -64.01 22.29 14.16
N ASN A 7 -64.60 21.30 14.88
CA ASN A 7 -63.97 20.73 16.08
C ASN A 7 -64.55 19.34 16.41
N MET A 8 -63.85 18.60 17.27
CA MET A 8 -64.23 17.26 17.71
C MET A 8 -65.61 17.20 18.36
N GLU A 9 -65.98 18.20 19.14
CA GLU A 9 -67.29 18.26 19.82
C GLU A 9 -68.44 18.32 18.83
N ALA A 10 -68.34 19.14 17.80
CA ALA A 10 -69.33 19.22 16.73
C ALA A 10 -69.45 17.91 15.94
N LEU A 11 -68.29 17.20 15.71
CA LEU A 11 -68.30 15.88 15.08
C LEU A 11 -69.04 14.86 15.97
N MET A 12 -68.76 14.82 17.27
CA MET A 12 -69.37 13.88 18.20
C MET A 12 -70.90 14.14 18.33
N GLN A 13 -71.35 15.41 18.35
CA GLN A 13 -72.74 15.74 18.30
C GLN A 13 -73.44 15.25 17.00
N ALA A 14 -72.73 15.32 15.88
CA ALA A 14 -73.27 14.80 14.62
C ALA A 14 -73.35 13.27 14.64
N VAL A 15 -72.41 12.57 15.26
CA VAL A 15 -72.45 11.10 15.49
C VAL A 15 -73.75 10.75 16.28
N GLU A 16 -73.97 11.39 17.40
CA GLU A 16 -75.16 11.15 18.22
C GLU A 16 -76.44 11.47 17.45
N LYS A 17 -76.46 12.54 16.70
CA LYS A 17 -77.58 12.90 15.86
C LYS A 17 -77.88 11.90 14.76
N ASP A 18 -76.85 11.36 14.13
CA ASP A 18 -76.98 10.36 13.07
C ASP A 18 -77.43 9.01 13.61
N LYS A 19 -76.97 8.64 14.78
CA LYS A 19 -77.49 7.42 15.49
C LYS A 19 -78.95 7.53 15.86
N ASN A 20 -79.39 8.68 16.22
CA ASN A 20 -80.78 8.94 16.69
C ASN A 20 -81.69 9.62 15.63
N ALA A 21 -81.36 9.48 14.34
CA ALA A 21 -82.06 10.13 13.26
C ALA A 21 -83.51 9.61 13.11
N THR A 22 -84.43 10.52 12.80
CA THR A 22 -85.85 10.25 12.63
C THR A 22 -86.40 10.87 11.32
N GLY A 23 -87.57 10.40 10.84
CA GLY A 23 -88.24 10.94 9.66
C GLY A 23 -87.46 10.63 8.34
N SER A 24 -87.57 11.57 7.39
CA SER A 24 -86.95 11.39 6.08
C SER A 24 -85.39 11.27 6.12
N ALA A 25 -84.73 11.94 7.06
CA ALA A 25 -83.28 11.81 7.31
C ALA A 25 -82.98 10.37 7.80
N PHE A 26 -83.84 9.77 8.50
CA PHE A 26 -83.72 8.40 9.00
C PHE A 26 -83.64 7.38 7.86
N TYR A 27 -84.46 7.45 6.86
CA TYR A 27 -84.49 6.48 5.76
C TYR A 27 -83.13 6.51 4.96
N THR A 28 -82.68 7.69 4.70
CA THR A 28 -81.38 7.82 3.98
C THR A 28 -80.25 7.38 4.85
N ALA A 29 -80.14 7.77 6.10
CA ALA A 29 -79.07 7.43 7.02
C ALA A 29 -79.04 5.91 7.33
N ASN A 30 -80.18 5.27 7.49
CA ASN A 30 -80.23 3.82 7.77
C ASN A 30 -80.06 2.97 6.54
N ARG A 31 -80.43 3.45 5.36
CA ARG A 31 -80.13 2.73 4.12
C ARG A 31 -78.63 2.56 3.83
N TYR A 32 -77.83 3.64 4.13
CA TYR A 32 -76.42 3.62 3.93
C TYR A 32 -75.72 3.68 5.30
N PRO A 33 -75.35 2.55 5.89
CA PRO A 33 -74.89 2.52 7.29
C PRO A 33 -73.47 3.04 7.44
N ILE A 34 -72.63 3.14 6.36
CA ILE A 34 -71.20 3.46 6.44
C ILE A 34 -70.98 4.99 6.46
N ARG A 35 -70.12 5.42 7.37
CA ARG A 35 -69.60 6.80 7.46
C ARG A 35 -68.08 6.79 7.31
N PHE A 36 -67.55 7.42 6.28
CA PHE A 36 -66.13 7.73 6.19
C PHE A 36 -65.90 9.05 6.98
N VAL A 37 -65.01 8.99 7.94
CA VAL A 37 -64.64 10.16 8.75
C VAL A 37 -63.18 10.55 8.48
N LEU A 38 -62.98 11.66 7.78
CA LEU A 38 -61.68 12.13 7.40
C LEU A 38 -61.05 13.01 8.50
N PHE A 39 -59.79 12.76 8.75
CA PHE A 39 -58.92 13.50 9.67
C PHE A 39 -57.65 13.95 8.97
N ASP A 40 -57.13 15.11 9.36
CA ASP A 40 -55.84 15.62 8.86
C ASP A 40 -54.63 14.97 9.57
N ASN A 41 -54.86 14.45 10.79
CA ASN A 41 -53.80 13.87 11.62
C ASN A 41 -54.29 12.66 12.44
N PHE A 42 -53.37 11.84 12.91
CA PHE A 42 -53.64 10.66 13.70
C PHE A 42 -54.17 10.96 15.12
N ARG A 43 -53.74 12.09 15.72
CA ARG A 43 -54.21 12.46 17.06
C ARG A 43 -55.71 12.63 17.08
N ASP A 44 -56.28 13.40 16.14
CA ASP A 44 -57.70 13.60 16.04
C ASP A 44 -58.46 12.31 15.73
N CYS A 45 -57.87 11.46 14.91
CA CYS A 45 -58.41 10.14 14.62
C CYS A 45 -58.50 9.26 15.89
N TYR A 46 -57.43 9.17 16.67
CA TYR A 46 -57.41 8.39 17.91
C TYR A 46 -58.36 8.99 18.96
N GLU A 47 -58.41 10.31 19.06
CA GLU A 47 -59.38 10.97 19.93
C GLU A 47 -60.83 10.61 19.55
N PHE A 48 -61.18 10.65 18.25
CA PHE A 48 -62.45 10.22 17.74
C PHE A 48 -62.78 8.77 18.11
N VAL A 49 -61.86 7.85 17.83
CA VAL A 49 -62.04 6.41 18.13
C VAL A 49 -62.25 6.16 19.63
N SER A 50 -61.42 6.83 20.48
CA SER A 50 -61.45 6.67 21.93
C SER A 50 -62.75 7.22 22.57
N ARG A 51 -63.39 8.24 21.96
CA ARG A 51 -64.63 8.82 22.43
C ARG A 51 -65.89 8.03 22.03
N GLN A 52 -65.75 6.98 21.18
CA GLN A 52 -66.90 6.16 20.76
C GLN A 52 -67.33 5.17 21.90
N ALA A 53 -68.39 5.54 22.61
CA ALA A 53 -68.94 4.64 23.62
C ALA A 53 -69.80 3.56 23.00
N ASN A 54 -69.68 2.35 23.49
CA ASN A 54 -70.54 1.17 23.11
C ASN A 54 -70.46 0.85 21.60
N VAL A 55 -69.32 1.06 20.98
CA VAL A 55 -69.03 0.74 19.57
C VAL A 55 -68.02 -0.42 19.48
N PHE A 56 -68.32 -1.40 18.63
CA PHE A 56 -67.39 -2.51 18.41
C PHE A 56 -66.23 -2.08 17.52
N PHE A 57 -65.02 -2.41 17.93
CA PHE A 57 -63.80 -2.14 17.12
C PHE A 57 -63.46 -3.35 16.25
N GLN A 58 -63.60 -3.18 14.93
CA GLN A 58 -63.22 -4.18 13.94
C GLN A 58 -61.85 -3.82 13.38
N SER A 59 -60.84 -4.63 13.70
CA SER A 59 -59.50 -4.41 13.16
C SER A 59 -59.36 -5.05 11.78
N ILE A 60 -58.68 -4.33 10.86
CA ILE A 60 -58.44 -4.81 9.49
C ILE A 60 -57.42 -5.93 9.45
N ASP A 61 -56.49 -6.00 10.42
CA ASP A 61 -55.50 -7.10 10.48
C ASP A 61 -56.12 -8.49 10.50
N LEU A 62 -57.35 -8.64 11.09
CA LEU A 62 -58.10 -9.87 11.09
C LEU A 62 -58.56 -10.33 9.69
N TRP A 63 -58.52 -9.47 8.70
CA TRP A 63 -58.85 -9.73 7.31
C TRP A 63 -57.65 -10.02 6.43
N LEU A 64 -56.42 -9.80 6.94
CA LEU A 64 -55.19 -10.17 6.25
C LEU A 64 -54.99 -11.72 6.26
N ASN A 65 -54.28 -12.23 5.30
CA ASN A 65 -53.94 -13.62 5.28
C ASN A 65 -52.77 -13.92 6.22
N PRO A 66 -52.96 -14.70 7.29
CA PRO A 66 -51.89 -15.01 8.24
C PRO A 66 -50.72 -15.80 7.65
N GLU A 67 -51.00 -16.57 6.55
CA GLU A 67 -49.94 -17.34 5.86
C GLU A 67 -49.04 -16.42 4.98
N PHE A 68 -49.54 -15.26 4.61
CA PHE A 68 -48.81 -14.30 3.76
C PHE A 68 -48.83 -12.88 4.37
N PRO A 69 -48.16 -12.66 5.50
CA PRO A 69 -48.27 -11.41 6.28
C PRO A 69 -47.74 -10.17 5.56
N ASP A 70 -46.90 -10.33 4.52
CA ASP A 70 -46.40 -9.23 3.69
C ASP A 70 -47.13 -9.06 2.35
N VAL A 71 -48.33 -9.55 2.23
CA VAL A 71 -49.15 -9.39 1.02
C VAL A 71 -50.28 -8.39 1.30
N ILE A 72 -50.38 -7.33 0.49
CA ILE A 72 -51.52 -6.40 0.52
C ILE A 72 -52.74 -7.14 -0.06
N VAL A 73 -53.83 -7.19 0.74
CA VAL A 73 -55.10 -7.73 0.26
C VAL A 73 -55.63 -6.92 -0.92
N THR A 74 -56.24 -7.54 -1.91
CA THR A 74 -56.72 -6.79 -3.08
C THR A 74 -57.83 -5.81 -2.69
N HIS A 75 -57.97 -4.68 -3.41
CA HIS A 75 -58.99 -3.70 -3.15
C HIS A 75 -60.42 -4.30 -3.27
N SER A 76 -60.63 -5.26 -4.17
CA SER A 76 -61.92 -5.93 -4.34
C SER A 76 -62.25 -6.86 -3.19
N ASP A 77 -61.26 -7.61 -2.66
CA ASP A 77 -61.47 -8.49 -1.50
C ASP A 77 -61.73 -7.68 -0.25
N LEU A 78 -60.98 -6.59 -0.03
CA LEU A 78 -61.19 -5.67 1.08
C LEU A 78 -62.60 -5.04 1.01
N ALA A 79 -62.96 -4.55 -0.18
CA ALA A 79 -64.31 -3.99 -0.39
C ALA A 79 -65.41 -5.01 -0.10
N THR A 80 -65.23 -6.25 -0.52
CA THR A 80 -66.17 -7.37 -0.26
C THR A 80 -66.27 -7.67 1.22
N LYS A 81 -65.16 -7.78 1.93
CA LYS A 81 -65.13 -8.02 3.39
C LYS A 81 -65.82 -6.92 4.17
N ILE A 82 -65.55 -5.64 3.82
CA ILE A 82 -66.20 -4.48 4.47
C ILE A 82 -67.71 -4.44 4.13
N ARG A 83 -68.05 -4.72 2.87
CA ARG A 83 -69.48 -4.74 2.46
C ARG A 83 -70.25 -5.83 3.23
N ASP A 84 -69.75 -7.06 3.28
CA ASP A 84 -70.41 -8.17 3.95
C ASP A 84 -70.50 -7.92 5.46
N TYR A 85 -69.45 -7.40 6.09
CA TYR A 85 -69.44 -6.99 7.48
C TYR A 85 -70.52 -5.92 7.75
N ALA A 86 -70.49 -4.79 6.99
CA ALA A 86 -71.37 -3.65 7.19
C ALA A 86 -72.84 -3.98 6.88
N ARG A 87 -73.08 -4.90 5.94
CA ARG A 87 -74.40 -5.35 5.60
C ARG A 87 -75.05 -6.16 6.74
N ASP A 88 -74.25 -7.03 7.37
CA ASP A 88 -74.74 -8.01 8.37
C ASP A 88 -74.42 -7.57 9.81
N CYS A 89 -73.83 -6.35 9.99
CA CYS A 89 -73.55 -5.81 11.31
C CYS A 89 -74.78 -5.49 12.12
N ASP A 90 -74.79 -5.96 13.38
CA ASP A 90 -75.87 -5.81 14.33
C ASP A 90 -75.63 -4.81 15.47
N ILE A 91 -74.43 -4.24 15.49
CA ILE A 91 -73.94 -3.21 16.45
C ILE A 91 -73.24 -2.09 15.75
N ASP A 92 -73.19 -0.90 16.38
CA ASP A 92 -72.36 0.17 15.89
C ASP A 92 -70.87 -0.21 15.92
N SER A 93 -70.12 0.09 14.86
CA SER A 93 -68.77 -0.38 14.71
C SER A 93 -67.84 0.68 14.16
N VAL A 94 -66.51 0.57 14.50
CA VAL A 94 -65.41 1.29 13.87
C VAL A 94 -64.49 0.28 13.18
N ILE A 95 -64.24 0.49 11.89
CA ILE A 95 -63.31 -0.30 11.11
C ILE A 95 -61.98 0.52 10.97
N ALA A 96 -60.93 0.05 11.65
CA ALA A 96 -59.61 0.72 11.61
C ALA A 96 -58.46 -0.30 11.73
N PRO A 97 -57.22 0.09 11.38
CA PRO A 97 -56.82 1.28 10.62
C PRO A 97 -57.00 1.08 9.10
N PHE A 98 -58.04 1.71 8.52
CA PHE A 98 -58.37 1.55 7.10
C PHE A 98 -57.44 2.32 6.16
N SER A 99 -57.16 3.57 6.50
CA SER A 99 -56.34 4.44 5.63
C SER A 99 -54.90 3.95 5.44
N GLU A 100 -54.33 3.26 6.42
CA GLU A 100 -52.99 2.74 6.41
C GLU A 100 -52.81 1.60 5.44
N LEU A 101 -53.88 0.91 5.06
CA LEU A 101 -53.90 -0.03 3.96
C LEU A 101 -54.37 0.61 2.65
N ALA A 102 -55.44 1.38 2.71
CA ALA A 102 -56.06 2.00 1.51
C ALA A 102 -55.12 2.94 0.74
N ARG A 103 -54.16 3.62 1.42
CA ARG A 103 -53.19 4.50 0.79
C ARG A 103 -52.26 3.82 -0.24
N PHE A 104 -52.02 2.54 -0.10
CA PHE A 104 -51.14 1.75 -0.96
C PHE A 104 -51.87 1.14 -2.17
N TYR A 105 -53.19 1.29 -2.32
CA TYR A 105 -53.89 0.86 -3.53
C TYR A 105 -53.63 1.82 -4.69
N ASN A 106 -53.32 1.20 -5.78
CA ASN A 106 -52.82 1.76 -6.98
C ASN A 106 -53.40 3.07 -7.38
N ASN A 107 -52.47 3.93 -7.82
CA ASN A 107 -52.89 4.82 -8.65
C ASN A 107 -52.23 5.87 -9.41
N LYS A 108 -51.60 5.56 -10.50
CA LYS A 108 -51.49 6.53 -11.63
C LYS A 108 -52.85 7.03 -12.06
N THR A 109 -53.92 6.23 -11.94
CA THR A 109 -55.30 6.60 -12.30
C THR A 109 -56.24 6.68 -11.12
N SER A 110 -55.84 6.37 -9.89
CA SER A 110 -56.69 6.21 -8.70
C SER A 110 -57.84 5.22 -8.90
N SER A 111 -57.79 4.31 -9.86
CA SER A 111 -58.88 3.45 -10.22
C SER A 111 -59.26 2.41 -9.12
N GLU A 112 -58.25 1.82 -8.53
CA GLU A 112 -58.46 0.82 -7.47
C GLU A 112 -58.99 1.49 -6.18
N PHE A 113 -58.33 2.59 -5.73
CA PHE A 113 -58.83 3.34 -4.60
C PHE A 113 -60.26 3.86 -4.82
N ASN A 114 -60.55 4.40 -6.01
CA ASN A 114 -61.90 4.88 -6.35
C ASN A 114 -62.92 3.73 -6.38
N SER A 115 -62.57 2.58 -6.93
CA SER A 115 -63.39 1.35 -6.94
C SER A 115 -63.69 0.89 -5.53
N LEU A 116 -62.65 0.84 -4.66
CA LEU A 116 -62.79 0.49 -3.23
C LEU A 116 -63.83 1.40 -2.53
N ILE A 117 -63.60 2.72 -2.58
CA ILE A 117 -64.47 3.70 -1.89
C ILE A 117 -65.89 3.67 -2.48
N SER A 118 -66.02 3.59 -3.81
CA SER A 118 -67.37 3.54 -4.46
C SER A 118 -68.13 2.30 -4.07
N THR A 119 -67.48 1.15 -4.01
CA THR A 119 -68.10 -0.12 -3.61
C THR A 119 -68.56 -0.08 -2.17
N ILE A 120 -67.70 0.39 -1.25
CA ILE A 120 -67.99 0.47 0.17
C ILE A 120 -69.15 1.52 0.39
N LYS A 121 -69.06 2.68 -0.25
CA LYS A 121 -70.05 3.75 -0.16
C LYS A 121 -71.45 3.31 -0.59
N SER A 122 -71.53 2.39 -1.57
CA SER A 122 -72.80 1.88 -2.13
C SER A 122 -73.45 0.78 -1.30
N VAL A 123 -72.85 0.42 -0.19
CA VAL A 123 -73.40 -0.69 0.66
C VAL A 123 -74.74 -0.23 1.31
N GLU A 124 -75.74 -0.97 1.03
CA GLU A 124 -77.12 -0.80 1.66
C GLU A 124 -77.31 -1.81 2.80
N SER A 125 -77.93 -1.40 3.88
CA SER A 125 -78.31 -2.27 4.98
C SER A 125 -79.22 -3.41 4.49
N SER A 126 -78.95 -4.63 4.96
CA SER A 126 -79.85 -5.81 4.72
C SER A 126 -81.11 -5.79 5.56
N GLN A 127 -81.19 -4.96 6.55
CA GLN A 127 -82.35 -4.90 7.45
C GLN A 127 -83.51 -4.14 6.79
N ARG A 128 -84.61 -4.88 6.58
CA ARG A 128 -85.79 -4.31 5.95
C ARG A 128 -86.64 -3.47 6.87
N ASN A 129 -86.45 -3.61 8.18
CA ASN A 129 -87.15 -2.74 9.19
C ASN A 129 -86.19 -1.72 9.67
N TYR A 130 -86.40 -0.52 9.28
CA TYR A 130 -85.48 0.62 9.56
C TYR A 130 -85.44 1.04 11.05
N ASP A 131 -85.85 0.19 11.96
CA ASP A 131 -85.94 0.48 13.42
C ASP A 131 -84.61 0.23 14.13
N ASP A 132 -83.66 -0.39 13.45
CA ASP A 132 -82.35 -0.71 14.02
C ASP A 132 -81.30 0.16 13.41
N HIS A 133 -80.85 1.13 14.19
CA HIS A 133 -79.90 2.12 13.77
C HIS A 133 -78.45 1.63 13.97
N ARG A 134 -77.83 0.99 12.96
CA ARG A 134 -76.45 0.59 13.02
C ARG A 134 -75.61 1.49 12.14
N ARG A 135 -74.46 1.90 12.67
CA ARG A 135 -73.46 2.73 11.96
C ARG A 135 -72.15 2.02 11.93
N VAL A 136 -71.46 2.11 10.78
CA VAL A 136 -70.08 1.65 10.60
C VAL A 136 -69.27 2.87 10.26
N TYR A 137 -68.43 3.26 11.20
CA TYR A 137 -67.50 4.38 11.02
C TYR A 137 -66.17 3.87 10.49
N ILE A 138 -65.67 4.51 9.45
CA ILE A 138 -64.39 4.18 8.82
C ILE A 138 -63.50 5.48 8.89
N PRO A 139 -62.62 5.57 9.91
CA PRO A 139 -61.69 6.68 10.01
C PRO A 139 -60.67 6.63 8.88
N ILE A 140 -60.39 7.78 8.30
CA ILE A 140 -59.40 7.98 7.24
C ILE A 140 -58.48 9.13 7.62
N VAL A 141 -57.18 8.83 7.81
CA VAL A 141 -56.15 9.84 8.10
C VAL A 141 -55.42 10.19 6.84
N GLY A 142 -55.25 11.47 6.56
CA GLY A 142 -54.74 11.94 5.31
C GLY A 142 -55.69 11.65 4.17
N LEU A 143 -55.22 11.43 3.01
CA LEU A 143 -55.93 11.04 1.81
C LEU A 143 -57.06 11.99 1.36
N TYR A 144 -57.14 13.21 1.93
CA TYR A 144 -58.13 14.21 1.57
C TYR A 144 -58.17 14.47 0.05
N GLY A 145 -57.02 14.59 -0.59
CA GLY A 145 -56.91 14.80 -2.03
C GLY A 145 -57.53 13.66 -2.87
N LYS A 146 -57.35 12.39 -2.43
CA LYS A 146 -57.98 11.24 -3.07
C LYS A 146 -59.49 11.17 -2.82
N MET A 147 -59.92 11.46 -1.60
CA MET A 147 -61.32 11.48 -1.20
C MET A 147 -62.08 12.64 -1.81
N SER A 148 -61.45 13.76 -2.16
CA SER A 148 -62.09 14.96 -2.74
C SER A 148 -62.87 14.67 -4.03
N LYS A 149 -62.58 13.61 -4.74
CA LYS A 149 -63.31 13.14 -5.92
C LYS A 149 -64.75 12.70 -5.61
N PHE A 150 -65.03 12.43 -4.34
CA PHE A 150 -66.35 12.03 -3.86
C PHE A 150 -67.12 13.20 -3.24
N ASN A 151 -66.73 14.44 -3.52
CA ASN A 151 -67.31 15.67 -2.94
C ASN A 151 -68.80 15.87 -3.26
N GLU A 152 -69.30 15.30 -4.35
CA GLU A 152 -70.73 15.29 -4.69
C GLU A 152 -71.42 14.06 -4.10
N ASP A 153 -71.37 13.99 -2.76
CA ASP A 153 -72.00 12.89 -2.03
C ASP A 153 -73.44 13.22 -1.67
N SER A 154 -74.40 12.73 -2.46
CA SER A 154 -75.84 12.89 -2.20
C SER A 154 -76.34 12.04 -0.99
N GLN A 155 -75.56 11.10 -0.51
CA GLN A 155 -75.86 10.18 0.56
C GLN A 155 -75.36 10.66 1.91
N SER A 156 -74.59 11.74 1.95
CA SER A 156 -74.02 12.32 3.18
C SER A 156 -73.21 11.29 4.00
N THR A 157 -72.49 10.40 3.30
CA THR A 157 -71.69 9.34 3.91
C THR A 157 -70.24 9.73 4.21
N ILE A 158 -69.78 10.93 3.79
CA ILE A 158 -68.41 11.38 3.98
C ILE A 158 -68.41 12.63 4.86
N TRP A 159 -67.70 12.50 5.97
CA TRP A 159 -67.55 13.53 7.00
C TRP A 159 -66.13 13.99 7.08
N TYR A 160 -65.89 15.25 7.41
CA TYR A 160 -64.50 15.75 7.49
C TYR A 160 -64.36 16.65 8.74
N LEU A 161 -63.46 16.26 9.64
CA LEU A 161 -62.99 17.10 10.73
C LEU A 161 -61.84 17.93 10.27
N LYS A 162 -62.04 19.25 10.15
CA LYS A 162 -60.96 20.15 9.82
C LYS A 162 -60.10 20.40 11.07
N SER A 163 -58.85 20.02 11.04
CA SER A 163 -57.94 20.23 12.16
C SER A 163 -57.57 21.71 12.29
N ALA A 164 -57.50 22.21 13.54
CA ALA A 164 -56.96 23.54 13.83
C ALA A 164 -55.42 23.55 13.86
N ASP A 165 -54.81 22.42 14.15
CA ASP A 165 -53.36 22.29 14.24
C ASP A 165 -52.80 21.54 13.01
N HIS A 166 -51.89 22.16 12.29
CA HIS A 166 -51.06 21.45 11.31
C HIS A 166 -50.02 20.63 12.07
N GLN A 167 -50.33 19.38 12.36
CA GLN A 167 -49.38 18.47 13.02
C GLN A 167 -48.33 17.93 12.06
N LEU A 168 -47.16 17.62 12.66
CA LEU A 168 -46.07 16.98 12.01
C LEU A 168 -46.50 15.68 11.29
N ASN A 169 -46.15 15.56 10.03
CA ASN A 169 -46.29 14.33 9.28
C ASN A 169 -45.40 13.24 9.85
N TYR A 170 -45.83 12.02 9.78
CA TYR A 170 -44.93 10.86 10.00
C TYR A 170 -43.99 10.71 8.82
N HIS A 171 -42.77 10.33 9.12
CA HIS A 171 -41.75 10.07 8.09
C HIS A 171 -41.59 8.57 7.87
N LEU A 172 -41.86 8.10 6.66
CA LEU A 172 -41.74 6.70 6.29
C LEU A 172 -40.53 6.48 5.43
N ILE A 173 -39.54 5.77 5.98
CA ILE A 173 -38.34 5.31 5.30
C ILE A 173 -38.58 3.92 4.74
N LEU A 174 -38.64 3.78 3.43
CA LEU A 174 -38.88 2.55 2.71
C LEU A 174 -37.57 1.91 2.28
N THR A 175 -37.37 0.65 2.64
CA THR A 175 -36.17 -0.10 2.25
C THR A 175 -36.52 -1.33 1.43
N ASP A 176 -35.53 -1.85 0.69
CA ASP A 176 -35.65 -3.04 -0.16
C ASP A 176 -35.64 -4.36 0.63
N GLY A 177 -36.47 -4.46 1.66
CA GLY A 177 -36.72 -5.71 2.40
C GLY A 177 -35.79 -5.99 3.57
N THR A 178 -34.92 -5.05 3.99
CA THR A 178 -33.99 -5.25 5.10
C THR A 178 -33.60 -3.95 5.79
N THR A 179 -33.20 -4.04 7.06
CA THR A 179 -32.54 -2.97 7.83
C THR A 179 -31.01 -3.04 7.76
N TYR A 180 -30.49 -3.92 6.92
CA TYR A 180 -29.05 -4.15 6.70
C TYR A 180 -28.24 -4.50 7.95
N GLY A 181 -28.90 -4.90 9.04
CA GLY A 181 -28.25 -5.32 10.29
C GLY A 181 -27.73 -4.19 11.18
N ILE A 182 -28.19 -2.95 10.96
CA ILE A 182 -27.83 -1.80 11.82
C ILE A 182 -28.32 -2.06 13.23
N LYS A 183 -27.47 -1.78 14.24
CA LYS A 183 -27.76 -2.06 15.63
C LYS A 183 -28.63 -0.97 16.27
N ASN A 184 -29.52 -1.38 17.19
CA ASN A 184 -30.33 -0.51 18.04
C ASN A 184 -31.32 0.43 17.30
N LEU A 185 -31.72 0.09 16.06
CA LEU A 185 -32.71 0.90 15.31
C LEU A 185 -34.03 1.09 16.07
N ASP A 186 -34.53 0.04 16.71
CA ASP A 186 -35.78 -0.01 17.47
C ASP A 186 -35.82 0.94 18.68
N THR A 187 -34.67 1.45 19.11
CA THR A 187 -34.60 2.46 20.18
C THR A 187 -35.00 3.85 19.74
N LYS A 188 -34.97 4.13 18.45
CA LYS A 188 -35.23 5.46 17.86
C LYS A 188 -36.37 5.44 16.83
N TYR A 189 -36.64 4.31 16.23
CA TYR A 189 -37.54 4.16 15.10
C TYR A 189 -38.57 3.06 15.35
N THR A 190 -39.78 3.22 14.86
CA THR A 190 -40.69 2.09 14.69
C THR A 190 -40.26 1.30 13.46
N VAL A 191 -39.92 0.02 13.63
CA VAL A 191 -39.49 -0.86 12.52
C VAL A 191 -40.63 -1.82 12.18
N VAL A 192 -41.04 -1.86 10.90
CA VAL A 192 -42.09 -2.74 10.39
C VAL A 192 -41.58 -3.56 9.21
N ASN A 193 -41.83 -4.88 9.25
CA ASN A 193 -41.25 -5.81 8.29
C ASN A 193 -42.32 -6.44 7.37
N SER A 194 -43.59 -6.22 7.66
CA SER A 194 -44.70 -6.78 6.88
C SER A 194 -45.92 -5.85 6.91
N VAL A 195 -46.87 -6.08 5.99
CA VAL A 195 -48.18 -5.41 5.95
C VAL A 195 -48.95 -5.67 7.24
N SER A 196 -48.89 -6.87 7.79
CA SER A 196 -49.53 -7.20 9.05
C SER A 196 -49.00 -6.40 10.22
N GLU A 197 -47.64 -6.29 10.33
CA GLU A 197 -47.00 -5.46 11.36
C GLU A 197 -47.33 -3.97 11.18
N TRP A 198 -47.38 -3.48 9.93
CA TRP A 198 -47.78 -2.13 9.62
C TRP A 198 -49.18 -1.80 10.18
N ILE A 199 -50.15 -2.67 9.91
CA ILE A 199 -51.53 -2.51 10.38
C ILE A 199 -51.60 -2.60 11.92
N ASN A 200 -50.89 -3.51 12.54
CA ASN A 200 -50.87 -3.72 13.99
C ASN A 200 -50.32 -2.50 14.73
N VAL A 201 -49.23 -1.92 14.22
CA VAL A 201 -48.62 -0.70 14.80
C VAL A 201 -49.64 0.46 14.85
N TRP A 202 -50.37 0.66 13.76
CA TRP A 202 -51.40 1.74 13.71
C TRP A 202 -52.67 1.41 14.54
N ARG A 203 -53.00 0.13 14.67
CA ARG A 203 -54.09 -0.31 15.55
C ARG A 203 -53.77 0.01 17.02
N ASP A 204 -52.56 -0.28 17.45
CA ASP A 204 -52.12 -0.14 18.83
C ASP A 204 -51.72 1.30 19.19
N GLY A 205 -51.40 2.11 18.19
CA GLY A 205 -51.11 3.54 18.35
C GLY A 205 -49.73 3.86 18.93
N ASP A 206 -48.84 2.87 19.06
CA ASP A 206 -47.48 3.04 19.56
C ASP A 206 -46.48 3.22 18.39
N VAL A 207 -46.53 4.41 17.80
CA VAL A 207 -45.76 4.72 16.60
C VAL A 207 -44.84 5.91 16.86
N THR A 208 -43.54 5.73 16.62
CA THR A 208 -42.57 6.83 16.58
C THR A 208 -42.80 7.71 15.35
N GLN A 209 -42.38 8.98 15.40
CA GLN A 209 -42.54 9.90 14.28
C GLN A 209 -41.90 9.44 12.99
N THR A 210 -40.77 8.65 13.08
CA THR A 210 -40.11 8.06 11.93
C THR A 210 -40.25 6.54 11.97
N ILE A 211 -40.75 5.98 10.87
CA ILE A 211 -41.03 4.57 10.70
C ILE A 211 -40.10 4.01 9.62
N ILE A 212 -39.35 2.94 9.93
CA ILE A 212 -38.57 2.20 8.96
C ILE A 212 -39.39 1.00 8.49
N CYS A 213 -39.68 0.93 7.20
CA CYS A 213 -40.49 -0.13 6.59
C CYS A 213 -39.65 -0.97 5.63
N THR A 214 -39.51 -2.26 5.96
CA THR A 214 -38.79 -3.24 5.12
C THR A 214 -39.76 -4.12 4.32
N SER A 215 -41.09 -3.90 4.46
CA SER A 215 -42.11 -4.61 3.70
C SER A 215 -41.94 -4.39 2.20
N ARG A 216 -41.74 -5.47 1.46
CA ARG A 216 -41.58 -5.38 -0.01
C ARG A 216 -42.88 -4.96 -0.69
N SER A 217 -44.04 -5.37 -0.14
CA SER A 217 -45.33 -5.00 -0.67
C SER A 217 -45.63 -3.50 -0.51
N ILE A 218 -45.31 -2.92 0.65
CA ILE A 218 -45.46 -1.47 0.88
C ILE A 218 -44.42 -0.70 0.05
N PHE A 219 -43.17 -1.18 0.02
CA PHE A 219 -42.11 -0.55 -0.80
C PHE A 219 -42.51 -0.48 -2.29
N ALA A 220 -43.05 -1.57 -2.85
CA ALA A 220 -43.42 -1.60 -4.26
C ALA A 220 -44.63 -0.69 -4.56
N ASN A 221 -45.49 -0.43 -3.57
CA ASN A 221 -46.70 0.36 -3.75
C ASN A 221 -46.60 1.80 -3.18
N ALA A 222 -45.49 2.18 -2.55
CA ALA A 222 -45.32 3.50 -1.94
C ALA A 222 -45.42 4.65 -2.95
N GLU A 223 -45.00 4.45 -4.19
CA GLU A 223 -45.14 5.43 -5.27
C GLU A 223 -46.60 5.84 -5.47
N TYR A 224 -47.55 4.94 -5.24
CA TYR A 224 -48.97 5.19 -5.42
C TYR A 224 -49.64 5.81 -4.20
N ALA A 225 -48.98 5.75 -3.06
CA ALA A 225 -49.49 6.36 -1.82
C ALA A 225 -49.37 7.87 -1.83
N GLN A 226 -48.54 8.44 -2.67
CA GLN A 226 -48.38 9.90 -2.78
C GLN A 226 -49.40 10.54 -3.78
N PRO A 227 -49.75 11.82 -3.58
CA PRO A 227 -49.47 12.66 -2.41
C PRO A 227 -50.31 12.24 -1.21
N ASP A 228 -49.73 12.28 -0.01
CA ASP A 228 -50.39 12.01 1.26
C ASP A 228 -50.04 13.11 2.27
N ASN A 229 -51.01 13.65 2.92
CA ASN A 229 -50.82 14.71 3.90
C ASN A 229 -50.55 14.22 5.33
N ALA A 230 -50.45 12.89 5.53
CA ALA A 230 -50.13 12.27 6.80
C ALA A 230 -48.67 11.75 6.84
N PHE A 231 -48.03 11.56 5.67
CA PHE A 231 -46.71 10.97 5.56
C PHE A 231 -45.78 11.70 4.60
N ASP A 232 -44.55 11.85 5.02
CA ASP A 232 -43.41 12.11 4.14
C ASP A 232 -42.70 10.80 3.82
N TYR A 233 -42.27 10.57 2.57
CA TYR A 233 -41.67 9.33 2.12
C TYR A 233 -40.25 9.52 1.70
N THR A 234 -39.36 8.65 2.21
CA THR A 234 -38.01 8.46 1.69
C THR A 234 -37.86 7.02 1.18
N THR A 235 -37.67 6.87 -0.14
CA THR A 235 -37.42 5.57 -0.75
C THR A 235 -35.93 5.34 -0.88
N CYS A 236 -35.45 4.23 -0.30
CA CYS A 236 -34.05 3.82 -0.30
C CYS A 236 -33.89 2.57 -1.16
N CYS A 237 -33.18 2.70 -2.29
CA CYS A 237 -33.01 1.61 -3.27
C CYS A 237 -31.83 0.70 -2.96
N ASN A 238 -30.91 1.12 -2.08
CA ASN A 238 -29.72 0.38 -1.66
C ASN A 238 -29.34 0.75 -0.22
N VAL A 239 -28.31 0.11 0.29
CA VAL A 239 -27.83 0.34 1.66
C VAL A 239 -27.29 1.76 1.87
N HIS A 240 -26.60 2.34 0.89
CA HIS A 240 -26.09 3.71 0.97
C HIS A 240 -27.23 4.73 1.10
N ASP A 241 -28.25 4.61 0.24
CA ASP A 241 -29.46 5.46 0.34
C ASP A 241 -30.09 5.36 1.73
N PHE A 242 -30.16 4.16 2.30
CA PHE A 242 -30.72 3.95 3.63
C PHE A 242 -29.89 4.63 4.71
N LEU A 243 -28.55 4.51 4.67
CA LEU A 243 -27.66 5.13 5.65
C LEU A 243 -27.67 6.66 5.55
N VAL A 244 -27.59 7.21 4.34
CA VAL A 244 -27.42 8.66 4.09
C VAL A 244 -28.76 9.37 4.05
N LYS A 245 -29.68 8.95 3.16
CA LYS A 245 -30.96 9.63 2.97
C LYS A 245 -32.00 9.24 4.02
N GLY A 246 -32.05 7.95 4.37
CA GLY A 246 -33.01 7.43 5.35
C GLY A 246 -32.63 7.82 6.77
N LEU A 247 -31.44 7.46 7.22
CA LEU A 247 -31.01 7.67 8.60
C LEU A 247 -30.27 8.99 8.83
N GLY A 248 -29.92 9.72 7.77
CA GLY A 248 -29.21 10.99 7.86
C GLY A 248 -27.78 10.86 8.43
N LEU A 249 -27.12 9.70 8.26
CA LEU A 249 -25.75 9.52 8.72
C LEU A 249 -24.78 10.27 7.81
N PRO A 250 -23.69 10.84 8.34
CA PRO A 250 -22.71 11.64 7.58
C PRO A 250 -21.76 10.74 6.75
N LEU A 251 -22.33 9.88 5.90
CA LEU A 251 -21.65 8.94 5.01
C LEU A 251 -21.73 9.34 3.54
N ASP A 252 -22.32 10.51 3.25
CA ASP A 252 -22.37 11.16 1.93
C ASP A 252 -20.98 11.58 1.41
N ILE A 253 -19.96 11.49 2.25
CA ILE A 253 -18.55 11.68 1.91
C ILE A 253 -17.99 10.56 1.02
N ILE A 254 -18.66 9.42 0.95
CA ILE A 254 -18.27 8.26 0.15
C ILE A 254 -19.31 8.12 -0.96
N GLU A 255 -18.87 8.22 -2.21
CA GLU A 255 -19.73 7.98 -3.36
C GLU A 255 -20.13 6.50 -3.43
N TYR A 256 -21.37 6.23 -3.84
CA TYR A 256 -21.87 4.86 -3.95
C TYR A 256 -21.58 4.29 -5.33
N GLU A 257 -20.88 3.17 -5.35
CA GLU A 257 -20.74 2.31 -6.52
C GLU A 257 -21.38 0.95 -6.29
N ALA A 258 -22.11 0.45 -7.28
CA ALA A 258 -22.84 -0.80 -7.16
C ALA A 258 -21.94 -2.02 -6.89
N VAL A 259 -20.69 -1.98 -7.37
CA VAL A 259 -19.68 -3.03 -7.13
C VAL A 259 -19.26 -3.09 -5.65
N GLU A 260 -19.44 -2.01 -4.91
CA GLU A 260 -19.08 -1.88 -3.49
C GLU A 260 -20.24 -2.19 -2.54
N ASP A 261 -21.42 -2.58 -3.03
CA ASP A 261 -22.61 -2.85 -2.20
C ASP A 261 -22.32 -3.85 -1.05
N VAL A 262 -21.43 -4.80 -1.28
CA VAL A 262 -20.97 -5.75 -0.25
C VAL A 262 -20.25 -5.05 0.90
N PHE A 263 -19.44 -4.02 0.61
CA PHE A 263 -18.72 -3.24 1.62
C PHE A 263 -19.69 -2.36 2.41
N TRP A 264 -20.63 -1.73 1.72
CA TRP A 264 -21.68 -0.93 2.35
C TRP A 264 -22.56 -1.75 3.29
N ARG A 265 -22.93 -2.99 2.89
CA ARG A 265 -23.67 -3.91 3.75
C ARG A 265 -22.88 -4.32 4.98
N LYS A 266 -21.58 -4.57 4.82
CA LYS A 266 -20.69 -4.89 5.95
C LYS A 266 -20.58 -3.69 6.90
N LEU A 267 -20.37 -2.48 6.37
CA LEU A 267 -20.35 -1.23 7.16
C LEU A 267 -21.63 -1.08 7.98
N ALA A 268 -22.79 -1.29 7.36
CA ALA A 268 -24.08 -1.17 8.06
C ALA A 268 -24.15 -2.05 9.31
N THR A 269 -23.63 -3.29 9.26
CA THR A 269 -23.61 -4.20 10.43
C THR A 269 -22.69 -3.75 11.57
N GLU A 270 -21.75 -2.87 11.29
CA GLU A 270 -20.82 -2.31 12.29
C GLU A 270 -21.40 -1.07 12.98
N ILE A 271 -22.38 -0.40 12.37
CA ILE A 271 -22.97 0.84 12.87
C ILE A 271 -23.93 0.58 14.05
N ASP A 272 -23.74 1.33 15.12
CA ASP A 272 -24.72 1.49 16.21
C ASP A 272 -25.34 2.88 16.09
N ILE A 273 -26.66 2.95 15.79
CA ILE A 273 -27.36 4.21 15.53
C ILE A 273 -27.37 5.17 16.72
N ASN A 274 -27.19 4.67 17.95
CA ASN A 274 -27.21 5.50 19.15
C ASN A 274 -25.90 6.26 19.38
N ASN A 275 -24.78 5.70 18.90
CA ASN A 275 -23.44 6.19 19.21
C ASN A 275 -22.58 6.41 17.96
N PHE A 276 -23.16 6.51 16.77
CA PHE A 276 -22.39 6.69 15.55
C PHE A 276 -21.80 8.11 15.47
N ASN A 277 -20.48 8.17 15.44
CA ASN A 277 -19.69 9.34 15.06
C ASN A 277 -18.64 8.89 14.06
N LEU A 278 -18.62 9.47 12.88
CA LEU A 278 -17.81 9.04 11.74
C LEU A 278 -16.29 9.00 12.05
N THR A 279 -15.76 10.08 12.59
CA THR A 279 -14.32 10.15 12.92
C THR A 279 -13.95 9.19 14.05
N ALA A 280 -14.77 9.08 15.09
CA ALA A 280 -14.55 8.14 16.17
C ALA A 280 -14.64 6.67 15.69
N PHE A 281 -15.58 6.39 14.77
CA PHE A 281 -15.71 5.09 14.14
C PHE A 281 -14.42 4.70 13.39
N PHE A 282 -13.92 5.56 12.50
CA PHE A 282 -12.68 5.30 11.76
C PHE A 282 -11.47 5.16 12.69
N ASN A 283 -11.30 6.07 13.65
CA ASN A 283 -10.17 6.02 14.59
C ASN A 283 -10.18 4.73 15.41
N SER A 284 -11.35 4.32 15.92
CA SER A 284 -11.50 3.07 16.67
C SER A 284 -11.25 1.85 15.78
N ARG A 285 -11.75 1.87 14.54
CA ARG A 285 -11.61 0.76 13.58
C ARG A 285 -10.15 0.47 13.23
N PHE A 286 -9.33 1.51 13.09
CA PHE A 286 -7.91 1.40 12.75
C PHE A 286 -6.97 1.47 13.96
N GLY A 287 -7.50 1.60 15.18
CA GLY A 287 -6.69 1.65 16.40
C GLY A 287 -5.76 2.86 16.48
N ILE A 288 -6.16 3.99 15.90
CA ILE A 288 -5.38 5.23 15.85
C ILE A 288 -6.09 6.35 16.61
N HIS A 289 -5.32 7.35 17.00
CA HIS A 289 -5.87 8.57 17.57
C HIS A 289 -6.40 9.51 16.49
N GLU A 290 -5.64 9.64 15.40
CA GLU A 290 -5.96 10.48 14.24
C GLU A 290 -5.21 9.97 13.01
N LEU A 291 -5.81 10.10 11.83
CA LEU A 291 -5.11 9.93 10.55
C LEU A 291 -4.37 11.24 10.22
N ALA A 292 -3.14 11.35 10.74
CA ALA A 292 -2.39 12.61 10.73
C ALA A 292 -1.79 12.94 9.35
N ASP A 293 -1.25 11.92 8.67
CA ASP A 293 -0.47 12.08 7.44
C ASP A 293 -0.45 10.80 6.59
N TYR A 294 0.29 10.84 5.48
CA TYR A 294 0.46 9.71 4.57
C TYR A 294 1.26 8.54 5.19
N ASP A 295 2.15 8.78 6.14
CA ASP A 295 2.91 7.71 6.79
C ASP A 295 2.01 6.81 7.63
N VAL A 296 1.05 7.40 8.35
CA VAL A 296 0.04 6.66 9.12
C VAL A 296 -0.85 5.89 8.15
N PHE A 297 -1.28 6.51 7.05
CA PHE A 297 -2.09 5.85 6.02
C PHE A 297 -1.38 4.62 5.45
N TYR A 298 -0.13 4.74 5.00
CA TYR A 298 0.61 3.63 4.40
C TYR A 298 0.85 2.47 5.37
N LYS A 299 1.16 2.79 6.64
CA LYS A 299 1.32 1.77 7.68
C LYS A 299 0.04 0.95 7.85
N ILE A 300 -1.13 1.60 7.89
CA ILE A 300 -2.41 0.91 8.01
C ILE A 300 -2.72 0.15 6.72
N TRP A 301 -2.61 0.79 5.54
CA TRP A 301 -2.93 0.19 4.25
C TRP A 301 -2.22 -1.15 4.02
N PHE A 302 -0.91 -1.16 4.23
CA PHE A 302 -0.09 -2.36 4.01
C PHE A 302 -0.15 -3.38 5.15
N TRP A 303 -0.72 -3.02 6.30
CA TRP A 303 -1.00 -3.93 7.40
C TRP A 303 -2.35 -4.64 7.24
N GLU A 304 -3.35 -3.94 6.73
CA GLU A 304 -4.69 -4.49 6.53
C GLU A 304 -4.70 -5.62 5.48
N LYS A 305 -5.51 -6.67 5.75
CA LYS A 305 -5.49 -7.89 4.93
C LYS A 305 -6.67 -7.99 3.95
N ASP A 306 -7.74 -7.24 4.19
CA ASP A 306 -8.96 -7.31 3.39
C ASP A 306 -9.28 -5.99 2.68
N SER A 307 -9.92 -6.10 1.49
CA SER A 307 -10.29 -4.95 0.66
C SER A 307 -11.33 -4.04 1.33
N TYR A 308 -12.21 -4.58 2.18
CA TYR A 308 -13.17 -3.76 2.90
C TYR A 308 -12.50 -2.77 3.86
N SER A 309 -11.50 -3.22 4.63
CA SER A 309 -10.75 -2.34 5.52
C SER A 309 -9.99 -1.25 4.75
N ARG A 310 -9.42 -1.60 3.59
CA ARG A 310 -8.75 -0.63 2.73
C ARG A 310 -9.73 0.34 2.07
N TRP A 311 -10.90 -0.12 1.66
CA TRP A 311 -11.98 0.74 1.18
C TRP A 311 -12.40 1.76 2.24
N LEU A 312 -12.60 1.34 3.49
CA LEU A 312 -12.88 2.26 4.60
C LEU A 312 -11.75 3.26 4.86
N LEU A 313 -10.49 2.80 4.80
CA LEU A 313 -9.33 3.66 4.96
C LEU A 313 -9.22 4.68 3.82
N SER A 314 -9.51 4.25 2.59
CA SER A 314 -9.59 5.14 1.41
C SER A 314 -10.60 6.25 1.63
N ALA A 315 -11.81 5.89 2.03
CA ALA A 315 -12.87 6.84 2.34
C ALA A 315 -12.46 7.82 3.46
N TYR A 316 -11.83 7.30 4.51
CA TYR A 316 -11.36 8.15 5.61
C TYR A 316 -10.26 9.12 5.15
N TYR A 317 -9.28 8.65 4.38
CA TYR A 317 -8.18 9.48 3.90
C TYR A 317 -8.69 10.58 2.94
N THR A 318 -9.49 10.21 1.96
CA THR A 318 -10.04 11.16 0.98
C THR A 318 -10.93 12.23 1.63
N HIS A 319 -11.73 11.85 2.62
CA HIS A 319 -12.50 12.81 3.40
C HIS A 319 -11.60 13.75 4.23
N ARG A 320 -10.64 13.19 4.97
CA ARG A 320 -9.75 13.94 5.87
C ARG A 320 -8.90 14.95 5.12
N PHE A 321 -8.43 14.63 3.93
CA PHE A 321 -7.57 15.47 3.09
C PHE A 321 -8.33 16.17 1.95
N CYS A 322 -9.67 16.18 1.99
CA CYS A 322 -10.54 16.89 1.04
C CYS A 322 -10.25 16.53 -0.43
N ASN A 323 -10.01 15.26 -0.73
CA ASN A 323 -9.66 14.76 -2.06
C ASN A 323 -8.39 15.38 -2.68
N LYS A 324 -7.46 15.88 -1.86
CA LYS A 324 -6.21 16.49 -2.30
C LYS A 324 -5.00 15.62 -1.96
N GLY A 325 -3.91 15.80 -2.71
CA GLY A 325 -2.65 15.09 -2.52
C GLY A 325 -2.53 13.83 -3.39
N TYR A 326 -1.34 13.28 -3.43
CA TYR A 326 -0.98 12.19 -4.31
C TYR A 326 -1.78 10.90 -4.04
N ILE A 327 -1.90 10.50 -2.76
CA ILE A 327 -2.67 9.31 -2.38
C ILE A 327 -4.12 9.42 -2.83
N CYS A 328 -4.75 10.61 -2.71
CA CYS A 328 -6.12 10.78 -3.18
C CYS A 328 -6.25 10.61 -4.70
N ALA A 329 -5.24 11.02 -5.48
CA ALA A 329 -5.21 10.76 -6.91
C ALA A 329 -5.09 9.26 -7.21
N VAL A 330 -4.20 8.56 -6.50
CA VAL A 330 -4.03 7.10 -6.60
C VAL A 330 -5.31 6.35 -6.23
N LEU A 331 -5.96 6.73 -5.14
CA LEU A 331 -7.17 6.05 -4.64
C LEU A 331 -8.36 6.17 -5.58
N ARG A 332 -8.47 7.25 -6.37
CA ARG A 332 -9.52 7.41 -7.38
C ARG A 332 -9.45 6.39 -8.51
N GLU A 333 -8.26 5.84 -8.77
CA GLU A 333 -8.05 4.82 -9.80
C GLU A 333 -8.16 3.38 -9.25
N CYS A 334 -8.26 3.20 -7.91
CA CYS A 334 -8.37 1.90 -7.27
C CYS A 334 -9.81 1.38 -7.28
N ASN A 335 -10.01 0.18 -7.83
CA ASN A 335 -11.35 -0.43 -7.93
C ASN A 335 -11.54 -1.63 -7.00
N ASN A 336 -10.49 -2.38 -6.67
CA ASN A 336 -10.58 -3.59 -5.86
C ASN A 336 -9.86 -3.49 -4.51
N TYR A 337 -9.21 -2.37 -4.23
CA TYR A 337 -8.48 -2.05 -2.98
C TYR A 337 -7.45 -3.12 -2.59
N SER A 338 -6.81 -3.75 -3.58
CA SER A 338 -5.72 -4.69 -3.37
C SER A 338 -4.36 -3.98 -3.27
N ASN A 339 -3.39 -4.62 -2.58
CA ASN A 339 -2.04 -4.07 -2.52
C ASN A 339 -1.39 -3.96 -3.91
N ALA A 340 -1.63 -4.95 -4.78
CA ALA A 340 -1.03 -4.98 -6.11
C ALA A 340 -1.55 -3.82 -6.98
N GLU A 341 -2.87 -3.61 -7.01
CA GLU A 341 -3.48 -2.50 -7.72
C GLU A 341 -3.04 -1.15 -7.18
N PHE A 342 -3.07 -0.98 -5.84
CA PHE A 342 -2.63 0.25 -5.20
C PHE A 342 -1.18 0.61 -5.55
N VAL A 343 -0.25 -0.36 -5.47
CA VAL A 343 1.16 -0.14 -5.81
C VAL A 343 1.33 0.17 -7.29
N GLN A 344 0.55 -0.45 -8.19
CA GLN A 344 0.56 -0.11 -9.60
C GLN A 344 0.18 1.36 -9.84
N HIS A 345 -0.93 1.83 -9.26
CA HIS A 345 -1.34 3.23 -9.36
C HIS A 345 -0.37 4.15 -8.64
N LEU A 346 0.17 3.76 -7.47
CA LEU A 346 1.20 4.51 -6.76
C LEU A 346 2.46 4.72 -7.63
N LEU A 347 2.82 3.77 -8.48
CA LEU A 347 3.94 3.89 -9.41
C LEU A 347 3.63 4.83 -10.59
N LEU A 348 2.42 4.74 -11.16
CA LEU A 348 2.13 5.31 -12.48
C LEU A 348 1.43 6.66 -12.46
N THR A 349 0.61 6.97 -11.46
CA THR A 349 -0.14 8.24 -11.36
C THR A 349 0.78 9.48 -11.37
N VAL A 350 2.04 9.33 -10.95
CA VAL A 350 3.04 10.41 -10.96
C VAL A 350 3.34 10.98 -12.36
N PHE A 351 3.03 10.24 -13.41
CA PHE A 351 3.24 10.68 -14.80
C PHE A 351 2.06 11.50 -15.34
N ASP A 352 0.98 11.62 -14.60
CA ASP A 352 -0.10 12.53 -14.91
C ASP A 352 0.34 13.98 -14.65
N GLU A 353 -0.36 14.96 -15.26
CA GLU A 353 0.07 16.35 -15.19
C GLU A 353 -0.10 16.95 -13.78
N GLY A 354 0.88 17.74 -13.34
CA GLY A 354 0.72 18.69 -12.24
C GLY A 354 1.21 18.28 -10.87
N HIS A 355 2.05 17.25 -10.74
CA HIS A 355 2.56 16.79 -9.44
C HIS A 355 3.71 17.65 -8.89
N THR A 356 3.68 17.87 -7.57
CA THR A 356 4.67 18.67 -6.82
C THR A 356 5.83 17.81 -6.29
N ALA A 357 6.88 18.45 -5.77
CA ALA A 357 7.99 17.74 -5.12
C ALA A 357 7.54 16.98 -3.86
N ASP A 358 6.60 17.55 -3.10
CA ASP A 358 6.06 16.93 -1.87
C ASP A 358 5.25 15.66 -2.22
N GLU A 359 4.54 15.65 -3.35
CA GLU A 359 3.79 14.48 -3.83
C GLU A 359 4.72 13.35 -4.32
N LEU A 360 5.90 13.68 -4.86
CA LEU A 360 6.94 12.69 -5.16
C LEU A 360 7.52 12.05 -3.88
N GLU A 361 7.67 12.81 -2.82
CA GLU A 361 8.11 12.31 -1.52
C GLU A 361 7.05 11.37 -0.91
N GLU A 362 5.80 11.80 -0.93
CA GLU A 362 4.64 11.00 -0.50
C GLU A 362 4.59 9.66 -1.25
N ARG A 363 4.71 9.66 -2.59
CA ARG A 363 4.81 8.47 -3.43
C ARG A 363 5.94 7.54 -2.99
N ASN A 364 7.15 8.07 -2.86
CA ASN A 364 8.34 7.29 -2.57
C ASN A 364 8.30 6.65 -1.17
N ALA A 365 7.69 7.32 -0.18
CA ALA A 365 7.46 6.76 1.14
C ALA A 365 6.59 5.49 1.07
N GLY A 366 5.48 5.53 0.32
CA GLY A 366 4.62 4.36 0.13
C GLY A 366 5.29 3.22 -0.62
N LEU A 367 6.04 3.51 -1.68
CA LEU A 367 6.77 2.51 -2.46
C LEU A 367 7.89 1.85 -1.65
N LYS A 368 8.56 2.58 -0.78
CA LYS A 368 9.55 2.01 0.16
C LYS A 368 8.92 0.96 1.09
N ILE A 369 7.74 1.24 1.64
CA ILE A 369 7.02 0.29 2.48
C ILE A 369 6.54 -0.91 1.66
N ALA A 370 6.03 -0.69 0.44
CA ALA A 370 5.62 -1.76 -0.47
C ALA A 370 6.77 -2.72 -0.80
N ALA A 371 7.96 -2.19 -1.08
CA ALA A 371 9.18 -2.97 -1.33
C ALA A 371 9.58 -3.81 -0.10
N GLN A 372 9.53 -3.23 1.11
CA GLN A 372 9.81 -3.95 2.36
C GLN A 372 8.81 -5.10 2.61
N LYS A 373 7.59 -4.98 2.09
CA LYS A 373 6.55 -6.02 2.18
C LYS A 373 6.61 -7.04 1.04
N ASN A 374 7.60 -6.94 0.15
CA ASN A 374 7.78 -7.81 -1.03
C ASN A 374 6.53 -7.88 -1.91
N ILE A 375 5.87 -6.75 -2.14
CA ILE A 375 4.70 -6.69 -3.02
C ILE A 375 5.21 -6.75 -4.46
N THR A 376 4.81 -7.80 -5.17
CA THR A 376 5.23 -8.02 -6.57
C THR A 376 4.51 -7.04 -7.50
N VAL A 377 5.29 -6.37 -8.34
CA VAL A 377 4.79 -5.52 -9.44
C VAL A 377 4.86 -6.32 -10.73
N PRO A 378 3.78 -6.45 -11.50
CA PRO A 378 3.76 -7.17 -12.78
C PRO A 378 4.77 -6.59 -13.80
N ASP A 379 5.37 -7.45 -14.61
CA ASP A 379 6.42 -7.05 -15.58
C ASP A 379 5.96 -5.98 -16.56
N ASN A 380 4.73 -6.07 -17.06
CA ASN A 380 4.16 -5.06 -17.96
C ASN A 380 4.02 -3.68 -17.31
N VAL A 381 3.81 -3.60 -15.99
CA VAL A 381 3.77 -2.35 -15.24
C VAL A 381 5.18 -1.78 -15.09
N GLN A 382 6.15 -2.65 -14.81
CA GLN A 382 7.57 -2.26 -14.74
C GLN A 382 8.08 -1.73 -16.09
N GLU A 383 7.74 -2.40 -17.18
CA GLU A 383 8.08 -1.94 -18.56
C GLU A 383 7.46 -0.58 -18.86
N LEU A 384 6.17 -0.39 -18.54
CA LEU A 384 5.49 0.88 -18.75
C LEU A 384 6.12 2.00 -17.92
N LEU A 385 6.50 1.73 -16.66
CA LEU A 385 7.20 2.67 -15.78
C LEU A 385 8.49 3.16 -16.43
N ILE A 386 9.33 2.24 -16.90
CA ILE A 386 10.61 2.57 -17.54
C ILE A 386 10.37 3.34 -18.84
N GLN A 387 9.40 2.93 -19.66
CA GLN A 387 9.02 3.68 -20.87
C GLN A 387 8.65 5.13 -20.53
N LYS A 388 7.83 5.36 -19.51
CA LYS A 388 7.43 6.72 -19.08
C LYS A 388 8.62 7.56 -18.60
N ILE A 389 9.56 6.95 -17.87
CA ILE A 389 10.79 7.62 -17.43
C ILE A 389 11.63 8.04 -18.65
N HIS A 390 11.78 7.17 -19.67
CA HIS A 390 12.49 7.50 -20.91
C HIS A 390 11.81 8.61 -21.71
N GLU A 391 10.48 8.63 -21.77
CA GLU A 391 9.73 9.73 -22.42
C GLU A 391 10.02 11.09 -21.76
N ILE A 392 10.23 11.11 -20.43
CA ILE A 392 10.63 12.32 -19.69
C ILE A 392 12.11 12.63 -19.92
N GLU A 393 12.97 11.61 -19.92
CA GLU A 393 14.40 11.78 -20.23
C GLU A 393 14.60 12.47 -21.57
N GLU A 394 13.89 12.02 -22.61
CA GLU A 394 13.96 12.61 -23.96
C GLU A 394 13.53 14.09 -24.00
N LYS A 395 12.53 14.45 -23.20
CA LYS A 395 11.97 15.82 -23.16
C LYS A 395 12.73 16.78 -22.25
N MET A 396 13.16 16.30 -21.07
CA MET A 396 13.63 17.14 -19.98
C MET A 396 15.07 16.81 -19.54
N GLY A 397 15.65 15.75 -20.06
CA GLY A 397 16.97 15.26 -19.71
C GLY A 397 17.02 14.31 -18.52
N PRO A 398 18.14 13.58 -18.35
CA PRO A 398 18.25 12.49 -17.38
C PRO A 398 18.17 12.98 -15.92
N THR A 399 18.76 14.11 -15.57
CA THR A 399 18.71 14.66 -14.21
C THR A 399 17.28 14.98 -13.75
N PHE A 400 16.42 15.42 -14.66
CA PHE A 400 15.00 15.66 -14.35
C PHE A 400 14.24 14.35 -14.23
N ALA A 401 14.41 13.44 -15.19
CA ALA A 401 13.73 12.14 -15.23
C ALA A 401 14.13 11.25 -14.03
N PHE A 402 15.33 11.41 -13.49
CA PHE A 402 15.82 10.64 -12.36
C PHE A 402 14.93 10.75 -11.10
N LYS A 403 14.21 11.86 -10.93
CA LYS A 403 13.29 12.09 -9.81
C LYS A 403 12.12 11.08 -9.75
N TYR A 404 11.83 10.44 -10.87
CA TYR A 404 10.74 9.49 -11.00
C TYR A 404 11.10 8.03 -10.61
N PHE A 405 12.38 7.76 -10.38
CA PHE A 405 12.82 6.46 -9.86
C PHE A 405 12.51 6.31 -8.37
N SER A 406 12.08 5.10 -7.97
CA SER A 406 11.67 4.79 -6.59
C SER A 406 12.35 3.57 -5.98
N LEU A 407 13.05 2.75 -6.78
CA LEU A 407 13.61 1.43 -6.41
C LEU A 407 12.57 0.36 -6.03
N ALA A 408 11.31 0.60 -6.25
CA ALA A 408 10.28 -0.38 -5.92
C ALA A 408 10.32 -1.62 -6.84
N THR A 409 10.98 -1.50 -7.99
CA THR A 409 11.01 -2.56 -9.01
C THR A 409 12.43 -2.93 -9.44
N GLU A 410 12.59 -4.17 -9.89
CA GLU A 410 13.88 -4.65 -10.45
C GLU A 410 14.23 -3.92 -11.75
N ALA A 411 13.23 -3.56 -12.55
CA ALA A 411 13.45 -2.79 -13.77
C ALA A 411 14.03 -1.39 -13.48
N GLU A 412 13.57 -0.71 -12.44
CA GLU A 412 14.15 0.58 -12.01
C GLU A 412 15.61 0.43 -11.56
N LYS A 413 15.91 -0.59 -10.74
CA LYS A 413 17.30 -0.87 -10.32
C LYS A 413 18.20 -1.12 -11.51
N ALA A 414 17.73 -1.93 -12.47
CA ALA A 414 18.46 -2.22 -13.69
C ALA A 414 18.73 -0.95 -14.51
N GLU A 415 17.75 -0.08 -14.64
CA GLU A 415 17.90 1.14 -15.41
C GLU A 415 18.83 2.16 -14.71
N ILE A 416 18.76 2.28 -13.39
CA ILE A 416 19.67 3.12 -12.59
C ILE A 416 21.12 2.67 -12.78
N ILE A 417 21.40 1.37 -12.77
CA ILE A 417 22.74 0.84 -13.02
C ILE A 417 23.23 1.26 -14.40
N LYS A 418 22.42 1.11 -15.44
CA LYS A 418 22.78 1.52 -16.81
C LYS A 418 23.02 3.03 -16.93
N TRP A 419 22.18 3.85 -16.31
CA TRP A 419 22.33 5.31 -16.33
C TRP A 419 23.58 5.76 -15.56
N PHE A 420 23.86 5.14 -14.44
CA PHE A 420 25.08 5.43 -13.67
C PHE A 420 26.34 5.00 -14.43
N ALA A 421 26.35 3.82 -15.03
CA ALA A 421 27.43 3.34 -15.88
C ALA A 421 27.68 4.24 -17.10
N ALA A 422 26.62 4.82 -17.65
CA ALA A 422 26.69 5.75 -18.79
C ALA A 422 27.03 7.20 -18.38
N GLY A 423 27.21 7.51 -17.10
CA GLY A 423 27.47 8.85 -16.58
C GLY A 423 26.29 9.82 -16.74
N LYS A 424 25.05 9.33 -16.92
CA LYS A 424 23.83 10.15 -17.04
C LYS A 424 23.39 10.75 -15.71
N ILE A 425 23.74 10.15 -14.60
CA ILE A 425 23.39 10.53 -13.24
C ILE A 425 24.63 10.63 -12.35
N ALA A 426 24.57 11.55 -11.38
CA ALA A 426 25.70 11.79 -10.48
C ALA A 426 25.74 10.75 -9.34
N THR A 427 26.94 10.57 -8.76
CA THR A 427 27.16 9.66 -7.62
C THR A 427 26.25 10.00 -6.41
N ASP A 428 26.06 11.29 -6.11
CA ASP A 428 25.18 11.74 -5.01
C ASP A 428 23.71 11.43 -5.25
N ASP A 429 23.28 11.37 -6.49
CA ASP A 429 21.90 10.98 -6.83
C ASP A 429 21.70 9.47 -6.61
N VAL A 430 22.67 8.64 -7.02
CA VAL A 430 22.66 7.20 -6.74
C VAL A 430 22.65 6.94 -5.24
N ARG A 431 23.42 7.70 -4.45
CA ARG A 431 23.43 7.61 -2.99
C ARG A 431 22.03 7.75 -2.36
N LYS A 432 21.22 8.68 -2.89
CA LYS A 432 19.87 8.96 -2.37
C LYS A 432 18.86 7.87 -2.72
N VAL A 433 18.93 7.35 -3.94
CA VAL A 433 17.94 6.44 -4.51
C VAL A 433 18.36 4.98 -4.38
N TYR A 434 19.62 4.63 -4.64
CA TYR A 434 20.15 3.27 -4.52
C TYR A 434 21.42 3.24 -3.64
N PRO A 435 21.29 3.41 -2.32
CA PRO A 435 22.43 3.50 -1.41
C PRO A 435 23.32 2.24 -1.45
N ASP A 436 22.76 1.04 -1.61
CA ASP A 436 23.53 -0.21 -1.68
C ASP A 436 24.49 -0.22 -2.86
N LEU A 437 24.03 0.21 -4.03
CA LEU A 437 24.88 0.36 -5.22
C LEU A 437 25.96 1.44 -4.98
N PHE A 438 25.59 2.57 -4.38
CA PHE A 438 26.53 3.63 -4.03
C PHE A 438 27.64 3.09 -3.12
N HIS A 439 27.28 2.36 -2.05
CA HIS A 439 28.27 1.81 -1.11
C HIS A 439 29.13 0.71 -1.75
N TYR A 440 28.57 -0.12 -2.62
CA TYR A 440 29.35 -1.09 -3.40
C TYR A 440 30.39 -0.40 -4.28
N MET A 441 30.06 0.74 -4.89
CA MET A 441 30.95 1.50 -5.79
C MET A 441 31.96 2.39 -5.07
N GLN A 442 31.91 2.52 -3.72
CA GLN A 442 32.92 3.26 -2.97
C GLN A 442 34.30 2.63 -3.11
N GLN A 443 35.33 3.43 -2.81
CA GLN A 443 36.72 3.00 -2.90
C GLN A 443 36.98 1.77 -2.06
N THR A 444 37.64 0.77 -2.67
CA THR A 444 38.08 -0.45 -1.99
C THR A 444 39.24 -0.14 -1.05
N PHE A 445 39.23 -0.76 0.12
CA PHE A 445 40.26 -0.57 1.15
C PHE A 445 40.60 -1.92 1.83
N GLY A 446 41.57 -1.94 2.75
CA GLY A 446 41.97 -3.13 3.50
C GLY A 446 43.48 -3.35 3.61
N THR A 447 44.29 -2.51 2.94
CA THR A 447 45.74 -2.49 3.08
C THR A 447 46.30 -1.09 2.91
N ARG A 448 47.48 -0.82 3.53
CA ARG A 448 48.29 0.40 3.37
C ARG A 448 49.72 0.07 2.98
N GLU A 449 49.99 -1.21 2.67
CA GLU A 449 51.29 -1.64 2.21
C GLU A 449 51.48 -1.28 0.74
N ASP A 450 52.50 -0.45 0.40
CA ASP A 450 52.71 0.05 -0.95
C ASP A 450 52.80 -1.05 -2.00
N SER A 451 53.34 -2.24 -1.62
CA SER A 451 53.42 -3.40 -2.53
C SER A 451 52.05 -3.99 -2.85
N GLN A 452 51.01 -3.62 -2.15
CA GLN A 452 49.65 -4.19 -2.26
C GLN A 452 48.60 -3.17 -2.73
N THR A 453 48.81 -1.85 -2.55
CA THR A 453 47.81 -0.81 -2.82
C THR A 453 47.31 -0.80 -4.27
N TRP A 454 48.12 -1.23 -5.23
CA TRP A 454 47.70 -1.33 -6.63
C TRP A 454 46.42 -2.16 -6.84
N CYS A 455 46.22 -3.19 -6.00
CA CYS A 455 45.04 -4.04 -6.14
C CYS A 455 43.76 -3.31 -5.77
N LEU A 456 43.79 -2.32 -4.88
CA LEU A 456 42.64 -1.47 -4.53
C LEU A 456 42.19 -0.67 -5.75
N THR A 457 43.12 0.01 -6.42
CA THR A 457 42.85 0.75 -7.66
C THR A 457 42.33 -0.16 -8.76
N TYR A 458 42.92 -1.37 -8.92
CA TYR A 458 42.46 -2.35 -9.88
C TYR A 458 41.02 -2.75 -9.62
N LEU A 459 40.65 -3.05 -8.35
CA LEU A 459 39.29 -3.48 -8.02
C LEU A 459 38.25 -2.35 -8.20
N ASP A 460 38.62 -1.10 -7.99
CA ASP A 460 37.75 0.02 -8.31
C ASP A 460 37.49 0.16 -9.81
N GLN A 461 38.52 -0.11 -10.65
CA GLN A 461 38.35 -0.20 -12.11
C GLN A 461 37.55 -1.45 -12.53
N TYR A 462 37.77 -2.59 -11.87
CA TYR A 462 36.97 -3.80 -12.07
C TYR A 462 35.49 -3.60 -11.78
N LYS A 463 35.15 -2.91 -10.66
CA LYS A 463 33.73 -2.58 -10.34
C LYS A 463 33.13 -1.69 -11.44
N LYS A 464 33.84 -0.69 -11.96
CA LYS A 464 33.37 0.15 -13.07
C LYS A 464 33.16 -0.65 -14.35
N ALA A 465 34.08 -1.56 -14.68
CA ALA A 465 33.99 -2.47 -15.83
C ALA A 465 32.79 -3.43 -15.68
N LYS A 466 32.58 -4.00 -14.47
CA LYS A 466 31.43 -4.85 -14.14
C LYS A 466 30.11 -4.08 -14.25
N LEU A 467 30.07 -2.84 -13.74
CA LEU A 467 28.91 -1.97 -13.79
C LEU A 467 28.51 -1.59 -15.23
N SER A 468 29.50 -1.33 -16.10
CA SER A 468 29.26 -1.00 -17.52
C SER A 468 29.12 -2.23 -18.42
N ASN A 469 29.36 -3.42 -17.88
CA ASN A 469 29.44 -4.67 -18.63
C ASN A 469 30.41 -4.56 -19.83
N THR A 470 31.54 -3.91 -19.60
CA THR A 470 32.53 -3.62 -20.65
C THR A 470 33.94 -3.96 -20.16
N TYR A 471 34.71 -4.65 -20.97
CA TYR A 471 36.10 -4.91 -20.68
C TYR A 471 36.92 -3.64 -20.99
N THR A 472 37.31 -2.91 -19.97
CA THR A 472 37.90 -1.56 -20.11
C THR A 472 39.41 -1.62 -20.29
N PRO A 473 40.03 -0.61 -20.97
CA PRO A 473 41.48 -0.54 -21.13
C PRO A 473 42.26 -0.47 -19.79
N GLU A 474 41.65 0.13 -18.75
CA GLU A 474 42.25 0.24 -17.43
C GLU A 474 42.39 -1.15 -16.79
N VAL A 475 41.38 -1.98 -16.83
CA VAL A 475 41.43 -3.37 -16.36
C VAL A 475 42.41 -4.18 -17.19
N GLU A 476 42.37 -4.05 -18.53
CA GLU A 476 43.25 -4.78 -19.41
C GLU A 476 44.71 -4.45 -19.18
N SER A 477 45.06 -3.17 -19.00
CA SER A 477 46.46 -2.73 -18.81
C SER A 477 47.10 -3.31 -17.54
N VAL A 478 46.35 -3.32 -16.42
CA VAL A 478 46.83 -3.90 -15.15
C VAL A 478 47.01 -5.42 -15.28
N ILE A 479 46.09 -6.11 -15.92
CA ILE A 479 46.21 -7.57 -16.14
C ILE A 479 47.41 -7.90 -17.05
N LEU A 480 47.63 -7.14 -18.10
CA LEU A 480 48.78 -7.33 -18.99
C LEU A 480 50.10 -7.04 -18.27
N GLU A 481 50.12 -6.14 -17.30
CA GLU A 481 51.33 -5.85 -16.49
C GLU A 481 51.51 -6.93 -15.41
N LYS A 482 50.55 -7.12 -14.54
CA LYS A 482 50.70 -7.98 -13.35
C LYS A 482 50.67 -9.47 -13.66
N ASN A 483 49.97 -9.87 -14.70
CA ASN A 483 49.78 -11.26 -15.14
C ASN A 483 50.37 -11.51 -16.54
N ALA A 484 51.42 -10.79 -16.91
CA ALA A 484 52.10 -10.96 -18.17
C ALA A 484 52.69 -12.38 -18.33
N SER A 485 53.11 -12.97 -17.22
CA SER A 485 53.70 -14.32 -17.14
C SER A 485 53.51 -14.90 -15.74
N GLU A 486 53.82 -16.17 -15.56
CA GLU A 486 53.90 -16.80 -14.24
C GLU A 486 54.83 -16.06 -13.26
N VAL A 487 55.93 -15.49 -13.76
CA VAL A 487 56.92 -14.77 -12.94
C VAL A 487 56.31 -13.47 -12.39
N THR A 488 55.67 -12.67 -13.24
CA THR A 488 55.02 -11.45 -12.82
C THR A 488 53.85 -11.71 -11.88
N PHE A 489 53.07 -12.72 -12.15
CA PHE A 489 52.00 -13.19 -11.27
C PHE A 489 52.52 -13.57 -9.88
N ASN A 490 53.55 -14.45 -9.83
CA ASN A 490 54.11 -14.88 -8.55
C ASN A 490 54.74 -13.74 -7.74
N SER A 491 55.23 -12.68 -8.38
CA SER A 491 55.87 -11.54 -7.71
C SER A 491 54.87 -10.80 -6.81
N TRP A 492 53.61 -10.62 -7.26
CA TRP A 492 52.60 -9.98 -6.44
C TRP A 492 51.79 -10.98 -5.59
N TYR A 493 51.47 -12.16 -6.13
CA TYR A 493 50.68 -13.18 -5.43
C TYR A 493 51.30 -13.57 -4.09
N ASN A 494 52.62 -13.69 -4.03
CA ASN A 494 53.37 -14.06 -2.83
C ASN A 494 53.45 -12.92 -1.78
N ASN A 495 53.15 -11.68 -2.14
CA ASN A 495 53.07 -10.59 -1.19
C ASN A 495 51.84 -10.66 -0.29
N PHE A 496 50.83 -11.42 -0.66
CA PHE A 496 49.64 -11.64 0.14
C PHE A 496 49.72 -12.95 0.92
N LYS A 497 49.29 -12.92 2.16
CA LYS A 497 49.16 -14.11 3.04
C LYS A 497 47.84 -14.86 2.73
N THR A 498 47.87 -16.18 2.96
CA THR A 498 46.60 -16.93 2.94
C THR A 498 45.79 -16.61 4.17
N VAL A 499 44.46 -16.80 4.10
CA VAL A 499 43.52 -16.59 5.24
C VAL A 499 44.06 -17.29 6.49
N ARG A 500 44.46 -18.55 6.38
CA ARG A 500 45.04 -19.32 7.50
C ARG A 500 46.27 -18.67 8.10
N THR A 501 47.16 -18.13 7.29
CA THR A 501 48.42 -17.51 7.76
C THR A 501 48.12 -16.22 8.55
N LEU A 502 47.12 -15.46 8.19
CA LEU A 502 46.68 -14.27 8.92
C LEU A 502 46.23 -14.59 10.35
N PHE A 503 45.64 -15.75 10.57
CA PHE A 503 45.12 -16.16 11.88
C PHE A 503 46.07 -17.01 12.72
N ASN A 504 47.26 -17.37 12.28
CA ASN A 504 48.19 -18.28 12.99
C ASN A 504 48.44 -17.93 14.45
N ASN A 505 48.36 -16.63 14.81
CA ASN A 505 48.58 -16.15 16.18
C ASN A 505 47.28 -15.54 16.81
N ARG A 506 46.14 -15.64 16.15
CA ARG A 506 44.86 -15.04 16.65
C ARG A 506 44.08 -16.11 17.43
N LYS A 507 43.87 -15.86 18.72
CA LYS A 507 43.05 -16.69 19.63
C LYS A 507 41.82 -15.96 20.16
N ASP A 508 41.65 -14.74 19.73
CA ASP A 508 40.62 -13.82 20.18
C ASP A 508 39.32 -13.92 19.40
N ILE A 509 39.29 -14.64 18.29
CA ILE A 509 38.10 -14.85 17.47
C ILE A 509 37.25 -15.96 18.08
N GLN A 510 35.99 -15.68 18.32
CA GLN A 510 35.04 -16.61 18.93
C GLN A 510 34.31 -17.44 17.88
N VAL A 511 33.96 -16.84 16.71
CA VAL A 511 33.20 -17.49 15.65
C VAL A 511 33.73 -17.10 14.27
N TYR A 512 33.83 -18.08 13.40
CA TYR A 512 34.19 -17.89 12.01
C TYR A 512 33.00 -18.13 11.10
N PHE A 513 32.84 -17.28 10.10
CA PHE A 513 31.81 -17.41 9.05
C PHE A 513 32.51 -17.43 7.68
N TRP A 514 32.10 -18.35 6.86
CA TRP A 514 32.60 -18.48 5.50
C TRP A 514 31.49 -18.13 4.48
N ILE A 515 31.78 -17.17 3.61
CA ILE A 515 30.95 -16.81 2.49
C ILE A 515 31.65 -17.20 1.20
N ASP A 516 31.06 -18.13 0.47
CA ASP A 516 31.61 -18.70 -0.77
C ASP A 516 31.53 -17.65 -1.90
N GLY A 517 32.66 -17.39 -2.55
CA GLY A 517 32.75 -16.47 -3.68
C GLY A 517 32.76 -14.99 -3.33
N LEU A 518 32.97 -14.60 -2.05
CA LEU A 518 33.00 -13.18 -1.64
C LEU A 518 34.37 -12.58 -2.01
N GLY A 519 34.43 -11.84 -3.11
CA GLY A 519 35.63 -11.15 -3.58
C GLY A 519 35.95 -9.87 -2.79
N LEU A 520 37.20 -9.39 -2.98
CA LEU A 520 37.67 -8.20 -2.27
C LEU A 520 36.92 -6.89 -2.67
N GLU A 521 36.27 -6.84 -3.83
CA GLU A 521 35.48 -5.72 -4.31
C GLU A 521 34.28 -5.39 -3.40
N TRP A 522 33.86 -6.34 -2.57
CA TRP A 522 32.71 -6.17 -1.67
C TRP A 522 33.03 -5.44 -0.36
N VAL A 523 34.32 -5.17 -0.09
CA VAL A 523 34.76 -4.55 1.18
C VAL A 523 34.02 -3.27 1.53
N PRO A 524 33.86 -2.28 0.65
CA PRO A 524 33.18 -1.04 1.01
C PRO A 524 31.72 -1.28 1.40
N PHE A 525 31.03 -2.16 0.68
CA PHE A 525 29.62 -2.46 0.92
C PHE A 525 29.40 -3.23 2.24
N VAL A 526 30.20 -4.26 2.48
CA VAL A 526 30.14 -5.03 3.74
C VAL A 526 30.47 -4.14 4.94
N ALA A 527 31.47 -3.27 4.81
CA ALA A 527 31.83 -2.31 5.86
C ALA A 527 30.65 -1.39 6.20
N GLU A 528 29.92 -0.92 5.20
CA GLU A 528 28.77 -0.05 5.44
C GLU A 528 27.61 -0.78 6.11
N ILE A 529 27.29 -2.01 5.68
CA ILE A 529 26.28 -2.84 6.37
C ILE A 529 26.61 -3.00 7.85
N ILE A 530 27.88 -3.20 8.19
CA ILE A 530 28.30 -3.31 9.59
C ILE A 530 28.15 -1.98 10.31
N ARG A 531 28.50 -0.83 9.69
CA ARG A 531 28.35 0.50 10.26
C ARG A 531 26.89 0.87 10.53
N GLU A 532 25.97 0.50 9.65
CA GLU A 532 24.53 0.66 9.87
C GLU A 532 24.06 -0.01 11.17
N ARG A 533 24.80 -1.02 11.62
CA ARG A 533 24.52 -1.81 12.83
C ARG A 533 25.34 -1.37 14.07
N ASN A 534 26.05 -0.23 14.04
CA ASN A 534 26.80 0.27 15.18
C ASN A 534 25.92 0.51 16.42
N GLN A 535 24.66 0.91 16.22
CA GLN A 535 23.70 1.09 17.32
C GLN A 535 23.32 -0.25 17.98
N ASP A 536 23.45 -1.35 17.25
CA ASP A 536 23.24 -2.71 17.75
C ASP A 536 24.54 -3.32 18.33
N SER A 537 25.57 -2.49 18.56
CA SER A 537 26.89 -2.88 19.08
C SER A 537 27.66 -3.83 18.16
N PHE A 538 27.64 -3.59 16.86
CA PHE A 538 28.56 -4.23 15.90
C PHE A 538 29.53 -3.20 15.33
N PHE A 539 30.84 -3.45 15.49
CA PHE A 539 31.87 -2.55 15.00
C PHE A 539 32.89 -3.31 14.15
N LEU A 540 33.16 -2.79 12.96
CA LEU A 540 34.22 -3.29 12.08
C LEU A 540 35.57 -2.79 12.59
N ASN A 541 36.38 -3.65 13.18
CA ASN A 541 37.66 -3.26 13.77
C ASN A 541 38.85 -3.46 12.84
N GLU A 542 38.82 -4.52 12.03
CA GLU A 542 39.96 -4.83 11.16
C GLU A 542 39.44 -5.39 9.82
N VAL A 543 40.11 -4.99 8.74
CA VAL A 543 39.98 -5.59 7.40
C VAL A 543 41.36 -6.00 6.95
N PHE A 544 41.51 -7.22 6.43
CA PHE A 544 42.74 -7.72 5.82
C PHE A 544 42.44 -8.23 4.42
N ILE A 545 43.47 -8.14 3.57
CA ILE A 545 43.49 -8.81 2.26
C ILE A 545 44.23 -10.12 2.37
N ALA A 546 43.57 -11.17 2.02
CA ALA A 546 44.18 -12.52 1.92
C ALA A 546 44.17 -12.98 0.47
N ARG A 547 44.98 -14.01 0.17
CA ARG A 547 44.95 -14.71 -1.11
C ARG A 547 44.35 -16.10 -0.98
N ALA A 548 43.55 -16.47 -1.96
CA ALA A 548 43.12 -17.87 -2.17
C ALA A 548 44.27 -18.74 -2.70
N THR A 549 44.25 -20.03 -2.44
CA THR A 549 45.13 -21.03 -3.02
C THR A 549 44.65 -21.43 -4.40
N LEU A 550 45.55 -21.64 -5.34
CA LEU A 550 45.25 -22.03 -6.72
C LEU A 550 44.98 -23.53 -6.87
N PRO A 551 44.07 -23.94 -7.74
CA PRO A 551 43.07 -23.09 -8.41
C PRO A 551 42.14 -22.48 -7.40
N THR A 552 41.65 -21.29 -7.71
CA THR A 552 40.76 -20.51 -6.82
C THR A 552 39.36 -21.14 -6.81
N VAL A 553 39.25 -22.31 -6.20
CA VAL A 553 37.98 -23.09 -6.13
C VAL A 553 37.72 -23.57 -4.71
N THR A 554 36.44 -23.78 -4.42
CA THR A 554 35.93 -24.16 -3.10
C THR A 554 36.60 -25.47 -2.59
N ASP A 555 36.72 -26.50 -3.42
CA ASP A 555 37.27 -27.80 -3.02
C ASP A 555 38.70 -27.72 -2.45
N ILE A 556 39.49 -26.78 -2.98
CA ILE A 556 40.86 -26.55 -2.53
C ILE A 556 40.88 -25.70 -1.26
N ASN A 557 40.18 -24.58 -1.28
CA ASN A 557 40.27 -23.56 -0.23
C ASN A 557 39.44 -23.88 1.02
N LYS A 558 38.32 -24.61 0.91
CA LYS A 558 37.47 -25.05 2.03
C LYS A 558 38.28 -25.78 3.11
N SER A 559 39.20 -26.66 2.70
CA SER A 559 40.01 -27.45 3.65
C SER A 559 40.90 -26.55 4.53
N GLU A 560 41.41 -25.44 4.02
CA GLU A 560 42.21 -24.47 4.79
C GLU A 560 41.35 -23.64 5.76
N LEU A 561 40.13 -23.27 5.35
CA LEU A 561 39.18 -22.56 6.19
C LEU A 561 38.67 -23.45 7.35
N GLN A 562 38.42 -24.75 7.10
CA GLN A 562 38.03 -25.70 8.14
C GLN A 562 39.15 -25.92 9.17
N LYS A 563 40.45 -25.99 8.72
CA LYS A 563 41.59 -26.04 9.63
C LYS A 563 41.71 -24.77 10.49
N LEU A 564 41.37 -23.62 9.94
CA LEU A 564 41.32 -22.35 10.66
C LEU A 564 40.31 -22.39 11.80
N ALA A 565 39.09 -22.83 11.55
CA ALA A 565 38.03 -22.93 12.53
C ALA A 565 38.19 -24.03 13.58
N GLY A 566 39.19 -24.91 13.38
CA GLY A 566 39.42 -26.06 14.26
C GLY A 566 38.38 -27.18 14.18
N GLY A 567 37.57 -27.18 13.14
CA GLY A 567 36.48 -28.13 12.91
C GLY A 567 35.68 -27.85 11.65
N PRO A 568 34.55 -28.53 11.45
CA PRO A 568 33.67 -28.27 10.32
C PRO A 568 33.26 -26.79 10.28
N LEU A 569 33.39 -26.17 9.13
CA LEU A 569 32.90 -24.82 8.86
C LEU A 569 31.99 -24.91 7.65
N ASP A 570 30.71 -24.63 7.87
CA ASP A 570 29.69 -24.64 6.82
C ASP A 570 29.60 -23.29 6.13
N LYS A 571 29.11 -23.27 4.88
CA LYS A 571 28.82 -22.05 4.17
C LYS A 571 27.77 -21.21 4.92
N SER A 572 28.09 -19.95 5.17
CA SER A 572 27.13 -18.98 5.70
C SER A 572 26.44 -18.17 4.59
N GLY A 573 27.04 -18.11 3.42
CA GLY A 573 26.53 -17.50 2.19
C GLY A 573 27.14 -18.16 0.97
N ASP A 574 26.43 -18.08 -0.17
CA ASP A 574 26.84 -18.74 -1.43
C ASP A 574 26.58 -17.76 -2.60
N LEU A 575 27.60 -16.99 -2.95
CA LEU A 575 27.59 -16.16 -4.15
C LEU A 575 28.02 -16.97 -5.38
N ASP A 576 28.85 -17.99 -5.18
CA ASP A 576 29.37 -18.85 -6.24
C ASP A 576 28.24 -19.64 -6.93
N GLY A 577 27.35 -20.26 -6.15
CA GLY A 577 26.24 -21.02 -6.70
C GLY A 577 25.27 -20.17 -7.57
N ASP A 578 25.17 -18.87 -7.30
CA ASP A 578 24.37 -17.93 -8.11
C ASP A 578 25.19 -17.40 -9.31
N ALA A 579 26.49 -17.22 -9.18
CA ALA A 579 27.35 -16.72 -10.25
C ALA A 579 27.42 -17.68 -11.46
N HIS A 580 27.37 -19.00 -11.24
CA HIS A 580 27.33 -19.99 -12.31
C HIS A 580 26.02 -20.04 -13.11
N LYS A 581 24.94 -19.40 -12.64
CA LYS A 581 23.68 -19.26 -13.38
C LYS A 581 23.82 -18.16 -14.42
N VAL A 582 23.25 -18.39 -15.60
CA VAL A 582 23.15 -17.33 -16.61
C VAL A 582 22.10 -16.30 -16.14
N ARG A 583 22.55 -15.11 -15.81
CA ARG A 583 21.70 -13.98 -15.41
C ARG A 583 21.98 -12.80 -16.35
N PRO A 584 20.93 -12.20 -16.97
CA PRO A 584 21.15 -11.09 -17.90
C PRO A 584 21.72 -9.86 -17.17
N TYR A 585 22.56 -9.08 -17.87
CA TYR A 585 23.01 -7.80 -17.37
C TYR A 585 21.83 -6.82 -17.24
N PRO A 586 21.69 -6.06 -16.14
CA PRO A 586 22.55 -6.02 -14.96
C PRO A 586 22.01 -6.84 -13.77
N SER A 587 21.06 -7.78 -13.97
CA SER A 587 20.40 -8.53 -12.89
C SER A 587 21.40 -9.20 -11.94
N TYR A 588 22.51 -9.76 -12.44
CA TYR A 588 23.51 -10.37 -11.57
C TYR A 588 24.13 -9.38 -10.56
N ILE A 589 24.20 -8.08 -10.89
CA ILE A 589 24.71 -7.05 -9.96
C ILE A 589 23.67 -6.80 -8.86
N ILE A 590 22.41 -6.71 -9.24
CA ILE A 590 21.28 -6.46 -8.32
C ILE A 590 21.16 -7.61 -7.32
N ASP A 591 21.15 -8.85 -7.84
CA ASP A 591 21.03 -10.07 -7.04
C ASP A 591 22.21 -10.23 -6.07
N ASP A 592 23.44 -10.02 -6.56
CA ASP A 592 24.64 -10.15 -5.74
C ASP A 592 24.64 -9.11 -4.60
N ILE A 593 24.27 -7.84 -4.86
CA ILE A 593 24.13 -6.79 -3.84
C ILE A 593 23.09 -7.20 -2.78
N ALA A 594 21.91 -7.65 -3.21
CA ALA A 594 20.85 -8.08 -2.31
C ALA A 594 21.29 -9.29 -1.47
N LYS A 595 21.98 -10.25 -2.08
CA LYS A 595 22.48 -11.45 -1.42
C LYS A 595 23.54 -11.16 -0.37
N VAL A 596 24.51 -10.30 -0.68
CA VAL A 596 25.54 -9.90 0.28
C VAL A 596 24.88 -9.22 1.50
N ARG A 597 23.96 -8.29 1.28
CA ARG A 597 23.24 -7.62 2.39
C ARG A 597 22.47 -8.61 3.25
N GLU A 598 21.74 -9.54 2.65
CA GLU A 598 21.00 -10.59 3.36
C GLU A 598 21.92 -11.44 4.24
N VAL A 599 23.01 -11.94 3.66
CA VAL A 599 23.93 -12.85 4.36
C VAL A 599 24.64 -12.16 5.53
N ILE A 600 25.15 -10.95 5.32
CA ILE A 600 25.83 -10.19 6.39
C ILE A 600 24.88 -9.87 7.53
N ASN A 601 23.67 -9.34 7.25
CA ASN A 601 22.69 -9.05 8.30
C ASN A 601 22.32 -10.31 9.09
N ARG A 602 22.09 -11.45 8.44
CA ARG A 602 21.79 -12.70 9.13
C ARG A 602 22.93 -13.14 10.05
N ILE A 603 24.20 -13.05 9.61
CA ILE A 603 25.34 -13.36 10.45
C ILE A 603 25.37 -12.48 11.71
N LEU A 604 25.12 -11.18 11.56
CA LEU A 604 25.10 -10.25 12.68
C LEU A 604 23.92 -10.53 13.62
N ASP A 605 22.71 -10.73 13.11
CA ASP A 605 21.49 -10.99 13.89
C ASP A 605 21.62 -12.24 14.77
N GLU A 606 22.31 -13.28 14.28
CA GLU A 606 22.50 -14.54 14.99
C GLU A 606 23.64 -14.51 16.02
N ASN A 607 24.48 -13.47 16.05
CA ASN A 607 25.69 -13.44 16.83
C ASN A 607 25.95 -12.17 17.63
N PRO A 608 24.97 -11.64 18.41
CA PRO A 608 25.17 -10.45 19.22
C PRO A 608 26.25 -10.66 20.29
N GLY A 609 27.11 -9.65 20.50
CA GLY A 609 28.13 -9.64 21.54
C GLY A 609 29.33 -10.61 21.33
N LYS A 610 29.49 -11.14 20.11
CA LYS A 610 30.62 -12.04 19.78
C LYS A 610 31.66 -11.34 18.92
N LYS A 611 32.93 -11.75 19.13
CA LYS A 611 33.99 -11.39 18.19
C LYS A 611 33.99 -12.35 17.01
N ILE A 612 33.67 -11.83 15.84
CA ILE A 612 33.37 -12.56 14.60
C ILE A 612 34.49 -12.34 13.59
N ALA A 613 34.87 -13.39 12.87
CA ALA A 613 35.66 -13.30 11.64
C ALA A 613 34.80 -13.76 10.44
N ILE A 614 34.65 -12.93 9.44
CA ILE A 614 34.04 -13.31 8.14
C ILE A 614 35.19 -13.51 7.14
N VAL A 615 35.21 -14.67 6.48
CA VAL A 615 36.26 -15.07 5.54
C VAL A 615 35.64 -15.57 4.23
N SER A 616 36.45 -15.60 3.17
CA SER A 616 36.06 -16.18 1.87
C SER A 616 37.13 -17.12 1.37
N ASP A 617 36.76 -18.04 0.51
CA ASP A 617 37.61 -19.03 -0.14
C ASP A 617 38.18 -18.56 -1.48
N HIS A 618 37.45 -17.81 -2.26
CA HIS A 618 37.81 -17.15 -3.52
C HIS A 618 36.86 -16.02 -3.85
N GLY A 619 37.18 -15.24 -4.90
CA GLY A 619 36.27 -14.31 -5.50
C GLY A 619 35.76 -14.76 -6.86
N ILE A 620 34.98 -13.93 -7.55
CA ILE A 620 34.29 -14.24 -8.80
C ILE A 620 34.62 -13.18 -9.84
N SER A 621 35.01 -13.64 -11.06
CA SER A 621 35.21 -12.77 -12.22
C SER A 621 34.00 -12.75 -13.14
N TYR A 622 33.47 -11.56 -13.45
CA TYR A 622 32.50 -11.32 -14.52
C TYR A 622 33.16 -10.78 -15.80
N MET A 623 34.45 -10.52 -15.80
CA MET A 623 35.19 -10.04 -16.98
C MET A 623 35.44 -11.14 -17.99
N SER A 624 35.60 -12.39 -17.53
CA SER A 624 35.92 -13.52 -18.40
C SER A 624 34.82 -13.83 -19.44
N GLN A 625 33.54 -13.54 -19.12
CA GLN A 625 32.45 -13.66 -20.10
C GLN A 625 32.57 -12.69 -21.28
N LEU A 626 33.28 -11.56 -21.08
CA LEU A 626 33.50 -10.52 -22.09
C LEU A 626 34.67 -10.82 -23.00
N ARG A 627 35.45 -11.87 -22.69
CA ARG A 627 36.67 -12.22 -23.45
C ARG A 627 36.44 -13.49 -24.30
N PRO A 628 37.20 -13.66 -25.41
CA PRO A 628 37.16 -14.92 -26.18
C PRO A 628 37.77 -16.08 -25.40
N GLY A 629 37.43 -17.32 -25.79
CA GLY A 629 38.14 -18.50 -25.33
C GLY A 629 39.43 -18.76 -26.13
N LEU A 630 40.45 -19.27 -25.45
CA LEU A 630 41.74 -19.63 -26.07
C LEU A 630 41.68 -20.94 -26.88
N ASN A 631 40.68 -21.79 -26.60
CA ASN A 631 40.44 -23.07 -27.25
C ASN A 631 41.66 -23.99 -27.28
N LEU A 632 42.37 -24.09 -26.13
CA LEU A 632 43.55 -24.96 -26.04
C LEU A 632 43.16 -26.43 -26.25
N SER A 633 43.98 -27.17 -27.02
CA SER A 633 43.75 -28.58 -27.27
C SER A 633 44.44 -29.46 -26.21
N GLY A 634 43.92 -30.65 -25.98
CA GLY A 634 44.55 -31.63 -25.06
C GLY A 634 44.34 -31.36 -23.58
N ILE A 635 43.36 -30.50 -23.22
CA ILE A 635 43.00 -30.17 -21.86
C ILE A 635 41.53 -30.51 -21.56
N LYS A 636 41.26 -30.71 -20.29
CA LYS A 636 39.85 -30.75 -19.74
C LYS A 636 39.62 -29.52 -18.90
N GLY A 637 38.79 -28.62 -19.38
CA GLY A 637 38.45 -27.38 -18.66
C GLY A 637 37.47 -27.58 -17.50
N HIS A 638 37.59 -26.72 -16.49
CA HIS A 638 36.76 -26.66 -15.31
C HIS A 638 36.38 -25.20 -15.02
N HIS A 639 35.25 -24.95 -14.34
CA HIS A 639 34.76 -23.61 -13.96
C HIS A 639 34.82 -22.60 -15.12
N GLY A 640 34.12 -22.90 -16.22
CA GLY A 640 34.17 -22.06 -17.42
C GLY A 640 35.52 -22.02 -18.12
N GLY A 641 36.45 -23.00 -17.85
CA GLY A 641 37.79 -23.04 -18.41
C GLY A 641 38.74 -22.05 -17.73
N ARG A 642 38.45 -21.57 -16.51
CA ARG A 642 39.39 -20.75 -15.75
C ARG A 642 40.60 -21.52 -15.25
N TYR A 643 40.42 -22.84 -15.01
CA TYR A 643 41.53 -23.77 -14.89
C TYR A 643 41.25 -25.03 -15.72
N ALA A 644 42.27 -25.81 -15.98
CA ALA A 644 42.13 -27.03 -16.75
C ALA A 644 43.18 -28.09 -16.32
N THR A 645 42.90 -29.35 -16.62
CA THR A 645 43.82 -30.46 -16.42
C THR A 645 44.24 -30.98 -17.78
N TRP A 646 45.53 -31.26 -17.96
CA TRP A 646 46.06 -31.91 -19.14
C TRP A 646 45.58 -33.34 -19.22
N ASN A 647 45.12 -33.75 -20.39
CA ASN A 647 44.58 -35.10 -20.60
C ASN A 647 45.66 -36.18 -20.56
N SER A 648 46.92 -35.86 -20.93
CA SER A 648 48.05 -36.78 -20.89
C SER A 648 49.37 -35.99 -20.79
N GLY A 649 50.30 -36.55 -20.01
CA GLY A 649 51.65 -35.96 -19.85
C GLY A 649 51.68 -34.72 -18.94
N LYS A 650 52.76 -33.95 -19.04
CA LYS A 650 52.93 -32.70 -18.28
C LYS A 650 52.51 -31.50 -19.09
N ALA A 651 52.03 -30.50 -18.41
CA ALA A 651 51.72 -29.20 -18.99
C ALA A 651 52.97 -28.58 -19.63
N VAL A 652 52.79 -27.92 -20.78
CA VAL A 652 53.82 -27.16 -21.48
C VAL A 652 53.78 -25.71 -21.01
N SER A 653 54.93 -25.09 -20.76
CA SER A 653 54.95 -23.69 -20.33
C SER A 653 54.44 -22.75 -21.43
N ASP A 654 53.58 -21.81 -21.05
CA ASP A 654 52.96 -20.78 -21.90
C ASP A 654 52.75 -19.52 -21.06
N GLU A 655 52.77 -18.35 -21.67
CA GLU A 655 52.52 -17.06 -21.01
C GLU A 655 51.04 -16.80 -20.64
N LYS A 656 50.11 -17.68 -21.07
CA LYS A 656 48.67 -17.54 -20.90
C LYS A 656 48.15 -18.18 -19.63
N TYR A 657 48.93 -19.10 -19.04
CA TYR A 657 48.54 -19.83 -17.84
C TYR A 657 49.71 -20.15 -16.93
N LYS A 658 49.39 -20.30 -15.65
CA LYS A 658 50.32 -20.83 -14.65
C LYS A 658 50.18 -22.33 -14.51
N ILE A 659 51.29 -23.06 -14.46
CA ILE A 659 51.34 -24.49 -14.18
C ILE A 659 51.46 -24.68 -12.66
N LEU A 660 50.63 -25.56 -12.08
CA LEU A 660 50.68 -25.87 -10.66
C LEU A 660 51.71 -26.97 -10.37
N ASP A 661 52.00 -27.20 -9.08
CA ASP A 661 53.04 -28.13 -8.61
C ASP A 661 52.83 -29.59 -9.07
N ASP A 662 51.60 -30.01 -9.34
CA ASP A 662 51.24 -31.31 -9.88
C ASP A 662 51.65 -31.50 -11.34
N GLN A 663 52.16 -30.48 -12.01
CA GLN A 663 52.62 -30.42 -13.40
C GLN A 663 51.54 -30.78 -14.44
N THR A 664 50.27 -30.91 -14.02
CA THR A 664 49.14 -31.28 -14.87
C THR A 664 48.01 -30.24 -14.86
N THR A 665 47.84 -29.52 -13.77
CA THR A 665 46.85 -28.49 -13.62
C THR A 665 47.35 -27.12 -14.04
N ILE A 666 46.59 -26.39 -14.84
CA ILE A 666 46.92 -25.05 -15.32
C ILE A 666 45.81 -24.10 -14.97
N CYS A 667 46.14 -22.87 -14.54
CA CYS A 667 45.21 -21.82 -14.21
C CYS A 667 45.39 -20.62 -15.16
N ALA A 668 44.31 -20.07 -15.71
CA ALA A 668 44.34 -18.94 -16.62
C ALA A 668 44.97 -17.71 -15.91
N LEU A 669 46.01 -17.13 -16.46
CA LEU A 669 46.64 -15.89 -15.92
C LEU A 669 45.74 -14.67 -16.16
N ARG A 670 45.10 -14.59 -17.32
CA ARG A 670 44.28 -13.45 -17.76
C ARG A 670 42.79 -13.83 -17.75
N HIS A 671 41.91 -12.95 -18.20
CA HIS A 671 40.46 -13.18 -18.20
C HIS A 671 39.99 -14.19 -19.26
N GLU A 672 40.75 -14.51 -20.28
CA GLU A 672 40.39 -15.50 -21.29
C GLU A 672 40.16 -16.88 -20.65
N SER A 673 39.12 -17.57 -21.07
CA SER A 673 38.95 -19.01 -20.78
C SER A 673 39.99 -19.83 -21.53
N LEU A 674 40.58 -20.87 -20.89
CA LEU A 674 41.49 -21.80 -21.54
C LEU A 674 40.78 -22.66 -22.60
N THR A 675 39.46 -22.80 -22.47
CA THR A 675 38.58 -23.55 -23.41
C THR A 675 37.78 -22.60 -24.27
N SER A 676 36.48 -22.85 -24.48
CA SER A 676 35.56 -21.98 -25.21
C SER A 676 35.22 -20.72 -24.42
N LYS A 677 34.63 -19.71 -25.10
CA LYS A 677 34.09 -18.53 -24.46
C LYS A 677 33.04 -18.93 -23.41
N ILE A 678 33.04 -18.21 -22.29
CA ILE A 678 32.04 -18.36 -21.19
C ILE A 678 30.72 -17.76 -21.61
N ASP A 679 29.63 -18.32 -21.14
CA ASP A 679 28.27 -17.82 -21.41
C ASP A 679 28.08 -16.41 -20.85
N THR A 680 27.47 -15.55 -21.65
CA THR A 680 27.17 -14.17 -21.25
C THR A 680 26.16 -14.17 -20.08
N GLY A 681 26.48 -13.43 -19.03
CA GLY A 681 25.66 -13.37 -17.80
C GLY A 681 26.13 -14.37 -16.72
N SER A 682 27.21 -15.13 -16.96
CA SER A 682 27.80 -16.03 -15.97
C SER A 682 29.08 -15.48 -15.37
N GLY A 683 29.22 -15.55 -14.05
CA GLY A 683 30.46 -15.37 -13.35
C GLY A 683 31.30 -16.67 -13.38
N CYS A 684 32.57 -16.56 -13.14
CA CYS A 684 33.50 -17.73 -13.08
C CYS A 684 34.63 -17.46 -12.10
N HIS A 685 35.34 -18.54 -11.74
CA HIS A 685 36.51 -18.53 -10.87
C HIS A 685 37.38 -19.74 -11.18
N GLY A 686 38.55 -19.85 -10.53
CA GLY A 686 39.53 -20.91 -10.76
C GLY A 686 40.85 -20.43 -11.36
N GLY A 687 40.88 -19.16 -11.83
CA GLY A 687 42.05 -18.53 -12.48
C GLY A 687 42.92 -17.76 -11.52
N CYS A 688 43.74 -16.89 -12.11
CA CYS A 688 44.78 -16.10 -11.45
C CYS A 688 44.51 -14.58 -11.47
N THR A 689 43.31 -14.14 -11.88
CA THR A 689 43.04 -12.68 -11.89
C THR A 689 42.81 -12.15 -10.46
N PRO A 690 43.13 -10.90 -10.19
CA PRO A 690 43.12 -10.39 -8.81
C PRO A 690 41.76 -10.54 -8.12
N GLU A 691 40.64 -10.35 -8.83
CA GLU A 691 39.28 -10.48 -8.28
C GLU A 691 38.89 -11.96 -7.98
N GLU A 692 39.56 -12.94 -8.59
CA GLU A 692 39.40 -14.37 -8.25
C GLU A 692 40.30 -14.77 -7.06
N VAL A 693 41.48 -14.16 -6.96
CA VAL A 693 42.55 -14.55 -6.02
C VAL A 693 42.43 -13.82 -4.68
N LEU A 694 42.12 -12.52 -4.69
CA LEU A 694 42.15 -11.69 -3.49
C LEU A 694 40.78 -11.70 -2.78
N VAL A 695 40.82 -12.06 -1.51
CA VAL A 695 39.59 -12.21 -0.68
C VAL A 695 39.70 -11.35 0.56
N PRO A 696 38.58 -10.82 1.04
CA PRO A 696 38.56 -10.03 2.28
C PRO A 696 38.53 -10.93 3.52
N VAL A 697 39.04 -10.38 4.62
CA VAL A 697 38.83 -10.87 5.98
C VAL A 697 38.32 -9.73 6.84
N PHE A 698 37.15 -9.85 7.43
CA PHE A 698 36.54 -8.84 8.32
C PHE A 698 36.62 -9.34 9.76
N ILE A 699 37.02 -8.46 10.70
CA ILE A 699 36.96 -8.70 12.13
C ILE A 699 35.99 -7.73 12.76
N ILE A 700 34.95 -8.27 13.36
CA ILE A 700 33.83 -7.53 13.94
C ILE A 700 33.74 -7.87 15.43
N SER A 701 33.49 -6.89 16.29
CA SER A 701 33.22 -7.12 17.72
C SER A 701 32.18 -6.15 18.27
N ASP A 702 31.83 -6.32 19.53
CA ASP A 702 30.86 -5.51 20.27
C ASP A 702 31.45 -4.20 20.85
N PHE A 703 32.72 -3.92 20.58
CA PHE A 703 33.36 -2.69 20.98
C PHE A 703 34.17 -2.08 19.83
N GLU A 704 34.15 -0.75 19.76
CA GLU A 704 34.90 0.02 18.77
C GLU A 704 36.38 0.09 19.15
N GLN A 705 37.26 -0.32 18.26
CA GLN A 705 38.70 -0.13 18.42
C GLN A 705 39.06 1.26 17.90
N ARG A 706 39.17 2.25 18.79
CA ARG A 706 39.50 3.62 18.43
C ARG A 706 40.95 3.74 18.02
N THR A 707 41.21 4.37 16.85
CA THR A 707 42.53 4.76 16.36
C THR A 707 42.75 6.26 16.60
N SER A 708 43.99 6.64 16.88
CA SER A 708 44.42 8.05 16.91
C SER A 708 45.20 8.35 15.66
N CYS A 709 44.77 9.31 14.86
CA CYS A 709 45.53 9.76 13.68
C CYS A 709 46.06 11.18 13.83
N SER A 710 47.13 11.49 13.11
CA SER A 710 47.65 12.85 12.93
C SER A 710 47.62 13.22 11.46
N ILE A 711 47.18 14.45 11.16
CA ILE A 711 47.06 14.95 9.78
C ILE A 711 47.86 16.22 9.63
N SER A 712 48.64 16.28 8.58
CA SER A 712 49.35 17.50 8.18
C SER A 712 49.16 17.79 6.70
N GLN A 713 48.92 19.03 6.35
CA GLN A 713 48.73 19.48 4.97
C GLN A 713 50.09 19.60 4.26
N LYS A 714 50.19 19.12 3.04
CA LYS A 714 51.41 19.18 2.22
C LYS A 714 51.47 20.40 1.27
N ASN A 715 50.30 20.80 0.75
CA ASN A 715 50.22 21.96 -0.14
C ASN A 715 49.10 22.91 0.30
N LEU A 716 49.37 24.22 0.35
CA LEU A 716 48.39 25.28 0.61
C LEU A 716 47.74 25.76 -0.68
N GLU A 717 48.55 25.92 -1.71
CA GLU A 717 48.11 26.34 -3.04
C GLU A 717 47.92 25.08 -3.91
N VAL A 718 46.84 25.08 -4.70
CA VAL A 718 46.49 24.02 -5.63
C VAL A 718 46.36 24.59 -7.04
N SER A 719 46.67 23.80 -8.06
CA SER A 719 46.55 24.21 -9.46
C SER A 719 45.13 24.61 -9.80
N ALA A 720 44.95 25.67 -10.58
CA ALA A 720 43.64 26.12 -11.02
C ALA A 720 42.99 25.15 -12.04
N SER A 721 43.82 24.45 -12.81
CA SER A 721 43.38 23.46 -13.80
C SER A 721 42.99 22.10 -13.18
N ASN A 722 43.63 21.74 -12.05
CA ASN A 722 43.36 20.50 -11.32
C ASN A 722 43.60 20.72 -9.81
N PRO A 723 42.60 21.24 -9.08
CA PRO A 723 42.73 21.59 -7.66
C PRO A 723 42.73 20.33 -6.77
N VAL A 724 43.93 19.77 -6.54
CA VAL A 724 44.15 18.57 -5.71
C VAL A 724 44.91 18.93 -4.45
N MET A 725 44.31 18.64 -3.28
CA MET A 725 44.99 18.83 -1.99
C MET A 725 45.66 17.54 -1.51
N ARG A 726 46.84 17.68 -0.89
CA ARG A 726 47.62 16.54 -0.35
C ARG A 726 47.83 16.68 1.15
N PHE A 727 47.61 15.55 1.84
CA PHE A 727 47.73 15.42 3.28
C PHE A 727 48.63 14.22 3.64
N ASP A 728 49.48 14.40 4.63
CA ASP A 728 50.17 13.30 5.29
C ASP A 728 49.32 12.87 6.48
N ILE A 729 48.75 11.69 6.41
CA ILE A 729 47.83 11.15 7.44
C ILE A 729 48.47 9.89 8.02
N GLN A 730 48.91 9.98 9.29
CA GLN A 730 49.56 8.88 10.00
C GLN A 730 48.69 8.29 11.09
N GLY A 731 48.86 7.01 11.41
CA GLY A 731 48.17 6.32 12.48
C GLY A 731 46.79 5.79 12.11
N LEU A 732 46.42 5.83 10.82
CA LEU A 732 45.16 5.21 10.36
C LEU A 732 45.24 3.67 10.41
N SER A 733 44.18 3.01 10.83
CA SER A 733 43.99 1.56 10.69
C SER A 733 43.51 1.21 9.28
N ASN A 734 43.51 -0.09 8.93
CA ASN A 734 43.05 -0.53 7.60
C ASN A 734 41.54 -0.31 7.34
N VAL A 735 40.77 0.01 8.37
CA VAL A 735 39.34 0.29 8.24
C VAL A 735 39.01 1.78 8.17
N ASP A 736 39.99 2.65 8.46
CA ASP A 736 39.77 4.09 8.46
C ASP A 736 39.73 4.61 7.04
N ILE A 737 38.70 5.39 6.69
CA ILE A 737 38.58 6.01 5.37
C ILE A 737 38.64 7.52 5.56
N PRO A 738 39.77 8.17 5.18
CA PRO A 738 39.83 9.62 5.20
C PRO A 738 39.12 10.23 3.97
N TYR A 739 38.48 11.38 4.17
CA TYR A 739 37.86 12.15 3.10
C TYR A 739 37.91 13.65 3.40
N LEU A 740 37.76 14.46 2.36
CA LEU A 740 37.73 15.91 2.46
C LEU A 740 36.29 16.40 2.26
N MET A 741 35.88 17.38 3.07
CA MET A 741 34.60 18.10 2.94
C MET A 741 34.86 19.55 2.56
N TYR A 742 34.16 20.04 1.54
CA TYR A 742 34.13 21.43 1.16
C TYR A 742 32.74 21.81 0.62
N ASN A 743 32.18 22.89 1.14
CA ASN A 743 30.84 23.39 0.78
C ASN A 743 29.75 22.31 0.83
N GLY A 744 29.82 21.40 1.82
CA GLY A 744 28.85 20.30 1.98
C GLY A 744 29.00 19.12 1.00
N LYS A 745 30.01 19.18 0.10
CA LYS A 745 30.36 18.13 -0.83
C LYS A 745 31.53 17.32 -0.28
N ARG A 746 31.42 15.97 -0.40
CA ARG A 746 32.49 15.03 -0.01
C ARG A 746 33.38 14.73 -1.21
N TYR A 747 34.72 14.76 -1.00
CA TYR A 747 35.74 14.37 -1.95
C TYR A 747 36.56 13.24 -1.36
N ALA A 748 36.79 12.17 -2.12
CA ALA A 748 37.63 11.07 -1.67
C ALA A 748 39.10 11.48 -1.51
N LEU A 749 39.77 10.88 -0.51
CA LEU A 749 41.22 10.99 -0.34
C LEU A 749 41.85 9.64 -0.70
N HIS A 750 42.69 9.66 -1.77
CA HIS A 750 43.34 8.47 -2.29
C HIS A 750 44.80 8.42 -1.79
N LEU A 751 45.21 7.25 -1.31
CA LEU A 751 46.61 7.02 -0.92
C LEU A 751 47.49 7.04 -2.18
N GLU A 752 48.45 7.99 -2.27
CA GLU A 752 49.42 8.07 -3.35
C GLU A 752 50.68 7.21 -3.02
N GLU A 753 51.37 7.51 -1.91
CA GLU A 753 52.49 6.73 -1.41
C GLU A 753 52.70 6.95 0.10
N ASN A 754 53.19 5.93 0.78
CA ASN A 754 53.41 5.93 2.23
C ASN A 754 52.16 6.33 3.04
N SER A 755 52.16 7.57 3.53
CA SER A 755 51.02 8.19 4.29
C SER A 755 50.43 9.40 3.58
N ILE A 756 50.81 9.66 2.33
CA ILE A 756 50.35 10.81 1.54
C ILE A 756 49.04 10.45 0.84
N TYR A 757 48.03 11.26 1.13
CA TYR A 757 46.69 11.15 0.54
C TYR A 757 46.42 12.39 -0.33
N ALA A 758 45.99 12.17 -1.56
CA ALA A 758 45.54 13.22 -2.48
C ALA A 758 44.01 13.22 -2.59
N SER A 759 43.42 14.41 -2.62
CA SER A 759 41.99 14.57 -2.86
C SER A 759 41.65 14.33 -4.35
N GLU A 760 40.39 14.02 -4.64
CA GLU A 760 39.83 14.30 -5.95
C GLU A 760 39.93 15.80 -6.26
N SER A 761 39.74 16.18 -7.54
CA SER A 761 39.69 17.60 -7.92
C SER A 761 38.55 18.34 -7.20
N ILE A 762 38.85 19.39 -6.47
CA ILE A 762 37.92 20.10 -5.58
C ILE A 762 37.37 21.32 -6.34
N ASP A 763 36.08 21.59 -6.26
CA ASP A 763 35.43 22.78 -6.84
C ASP A 763 35.74 24.06 -6.02
N LEU A 764 37.03 24.41 -5.84
CA LEU A 764 37.44 25.58 -5.08
C LEU A 764 37.05 26.87 -5.79
N VAL A 765 36.53 27.85 -5.02
CA VAL A 765 36.30 29.23 -5.50
C VAL A 765 37.56 30.09 -5.30
N SER A 766 37.63 31.23 -5.96
CA SER A 766 38.76 32.14 -5.85
C SER A 766 38.93 32.69 -4.43
N GLY A 767 40.17 32.63 -3.89
CA GLY A 767 40.50 33.13 -2.56
C GLY A 767 41.11 32.03 -1.67
N VAL A 768 41.15 32.32 -0.36
CA VAL A 768 41.58 31.34 0.65
C VAL A 768 40.37 30.78 1.31
N GLU A 769 40.13 29.51 1.07
CA GLU A 769 38.99 28.78 1.58
C GLU A 769 39.40 27.85 2.74
N THR A 770 38.41 27.38 3.52
CA THR A 770 38.63 26.39 4.57
C THR A 770 38.05 25.07 4.10
N VAL A 771 38.83 24.01 4.12
CA VAL A 771 38.44 22.63 3.87
C VAL A 771 38.54 21.83 5.16
N GLU A 772 37.74 20.80 5.26
CA GLU A 772 37.70 19.91 6.44
C GLU A 772 38.16 18.53 6.01
N VAL A 773 39.08 17.93 6.77
CA VAL A 773 39.44 16.52 6.59
C VAL A 773 38.83 15.71 7.70
N TRP A 774 38.10 14.67 7.29
CA TRP A 774 37.44 13.74 8.18
C TRP A 774 38.03 12.35 8.00
N VAL A 775 37.94 11.57 9.05
CA VAL A 775 38.17 10.11 8.99
C VAL A 775 36.91 9.44 9.48
N GLU A 776 36.34 8.56 8.68
CA GLU A 776 35.11 7.85 9.06
C GLU A 776 35.32 7.09 10.37
N GLY A 777 34.38 7.25 11.32
CA GLY A 777 34.47 6.64 12.66
C GLY A 777 35.24 7.45 13.70
N LEU A 778 35.90 8.54 13.35
CA LEU A 778 36.62 9.41 14.28
C LEU A 778 35.81 10.71 14.53
N ALA A 779 35.74 11.12 15.81
CA ALA A 779 35.07 12.35 16.24
C ALA A 779 35.91 13.63 16.01
N HIS A 780 37.07 13.55 15.37
CA HIS A 780 38.00 14.64 15.21
C HIS A 780 37.85 15.30 13.83
N LEU A 781 37.54 16.59 13.87
CA LEU A 781 37.43 17.43 12.70
C LEU A 781 38.79 18.18 12.54
N PHE A 782 39.40 18.06 11.37
CA PHE A 782 40.63 18.78 11.02
C PHE A 782 40.33 19.87 9.97
N HIS A 783 40.65 21.11 10.30
CA HIS A 783 40.46 22.25 9.39
C HIS A 783 41.78 22.66 8.75
N PHE A 784 41.78 22.81 7.41
CA PHE A 784 42.92 23.26 6.65
C PHE A 784 42.52 24.39 5.71
N LYS A 785 43.52 25.21 5.32
CA LYS A 785 43.30 26.28 4.33
C LYS A 785 43.69 25.80 2.95
N ALA A 786 42.87 26.14 1.96
CA ALA A 786 43.19 25.89 0.56
C ALA A 786 43.13 27.19 -0.22
N LYS A 787 44.03 27.38 -1.17
CA LYS A 787 44.08 28.55 -2.03
C LYS A 787 44.25 28.12 -3.48
N LEU A 788 43.38 28.60 -4.36
CA LEU A 788 43.49 28.37 -5.78
C LEU A 788 44.65 29.21 -6.34
N GLY A 789 45.62 28.57 -7.00
CA GLY A 789 46.73 29.23 -7.66
C GLY A 789 46.31 30.05 -8.88
N THR A 790 47.19 30.95 -9.34
CA THR A 790 46.99 31.67 -10.62
C THR A 790 47.52 30.85 -11.78
N GLU A 791 46.97 31.01 -12.99
CA GLU A 791 47.41 30.30 -14.20
C GLU A 791 48.93 30.44 -14.49
N GLU A 792 49.58 31.51 -14.00
CA GLU A 792 51.06 31.72 -14.14
C GLU A 792 51.89 30.73 -13.30
N ASN A 793 51.37 30.18 -12.21
CA ASN A 793 52.09 29.19 -11.39
C ASN A 793 52.00 27.79 -11.97
N ASP A 794 50.97 27.46 -12.75
CA ASP A 794 50.80 26.13 -13.37
C ASP A 794 51.87 25.85 -14.44
N LEU A 795 52.45 26.87 -15.06
CA LEU A 795 53.49 26.74 -16.07
C LEU A 795 54.87 26.37 -15.50
N PHE A 796 55.09 26.48 -14.19
CA PHE A 796 56.35 26.16 -13.52
C PHE A 796 56.38 24.80 -12.82
N ASP A 797 55.24 24.24 -12.45
CA ASP A 797 55.15 22.91 -11.82
C ASP A 797 55.39 21.76 -12.80
N ASP A 798 55.17 21.96 -14.11
CA ASP A 798 55.47 20.97 -15.16
C ASP A 798 56.96 20.92 -15.59
N LEU A 799 57.82 21.76 -14.95
CA LEU A 799 59.21 21.88 -15.29
C LEU A 799 60.23 21.34 -14.25
N PHE A 800 59.74 20.73 -13.13
CA PHE A 800 60.56 20.15 -12.09
C PHE A 800 60.14 18.72 -11.70
#